data_c7ccef506b2e8d0773af8ff0438c7197
#
_entry.id   c7ccef506b2e8d0773af8ff0438c7197
#
_cell.length_a   1.000
_cell.length_b   1.000
_cell.length_c   1.000
_cell.angle_alpha   90.00
_cell.angle_beta   90.00
_cell.angle_gamma   90.00
#
_symmetry.space_group_name_H-M   'P 1'
#
loop_
_entity.id
_entity.type
_entity.pdbx_description
1 polymer ?
#
loop_
_entity_poly.entity_id
_entity_poly.type
_entity_poly.pdbx_seq_one_letter_code
_entity_poly.pdbx_strand_id
1 'polypeptide(L)'
;MITYQSTSRAASTILSGIAASFVTIGLATAAVAAAPDTAPSLDGLVGDHGVLQRGQPIVLRGRSVPGRPVTARLSTRTATATADRNGRFTLRLEPLAAGGPYDLTLTGGDGVTTVRDLLIGDVFLCSGQSNMELPVNAAQDLIPDAHPALDDQLRLVTIPKATSETPLARFAAMPQWAAAGPDTVPGFSAACFYMVQALRRSEGVPIGAIHASWGGSRISAWMSDTALRSAGLARAADLLTLHATDPVAAERGASTIWEDWWRRGTGDAPGREPWQPDSAIDWKPVPRIGNFEQWGAPALADYNGMVWYQRVVTLTAAQARGAATLAIGVVDDADRTWVNGIGVGGNSNAGRARVYPLPAGLLKAGRNVITVNDDDVYAYGGMTGPEAAMMLTLADGSAVPIGDGWRYAIAKRVAGNAPRSPWDDINGAGTLYNGMIAPIGATALAGIAWYQGESDTGLPGYETRLAAMIRGWRQQFGAPAIPLAIAQLANYGTPPIAPGESGWAEVREAQRLMAARDGHAGVAVTIDLGDPLDIHPGEKHAVGQRLARVLRPLAYGARAPTGPAIASASRTPDGSVTLRFTGVTGALHAQAARGPIGFELCGTEVGSCRYANGIAQGDRVTLATDGKPVVRARYAWADSPVVNLSDDAQLPVGPFEIVLP
;
A
#
# COMPACT_ATOMS: atom_id res chain seq x y z
N MET A 1 3.35 35.53 3.26
CA MET A 1 2.41 36.66 3.03
C MET A 1 2.37 36.96 1.54
N ILE A 2 1.47 36.38 0.80
CA ILE A 2 0.94 36.91 -0.48
C ILE A 2 -0.46 36.31 -0.61
N THR A 3 -1.45 37.16 -0.43
CA THR A 3 -2.88 36.90 -0.56
C THR A 3 -3.29 37.02 -2.03
N TYR A 4 -3.98 36.02 -2.57
CA TYR A 4 -4.73 36.15 -3.83
C TYR A 4 -6.22 36.12 -3.51
N GLN A 5 -6.88 37.26 -3.71
CA GLN A 5 -8.33 37.37 -3.76
C GLN A 5 -8.79 37.15 -5.22
N SER A 6 -9.72 36.25 -5.43
CA SER A 6 -10.49 36.17 -6.67
C SER A 6 -11.94 36.59 -6.42
N THR A 7 -12.31 37.69 -7.04
CA THR A 7 -13.68 38.22 -7.08
C THR A 7 -14.49 37.52 -8.19
N SER A 8 -15.58 36.85 -7.81
CA SER A 8 -16.61 36.41 -8.77
C SER A 8 -17.81 37.36 -8.70
N ARG A 9 -18.13 38.02 -9.81
CA ARG A 9 -19.36 38.81 -10.00
C ARG A 9 -20.53 37.90 -10.40
N ALA A 10 -21.59 37.97 -9.62
CA ALA A 10 -22.90 37.44 -9.97
C ALA A 10 -23.61 38.40 -10.94
N ALA A 11 -24.18 37.88 -12.02
CA ALA A 11 -25.13 38.57 -12.85
C ALA A 11 -26.49 37.88 -12.71
N SER A 12 -27.44 38.59 -12.08
CA SER A 12 -28.86 38.22 -12.04
C SER A 12 -29.53 38.73 -13.30
N THR A 13 -30.28 37.91 -14.02
CA THR A 13 -31.23 38.34 -15.02
C THR A 13 -32.59 37.70 -14.75
N ILE A 14 -33.56 38.57 -14.42
CA ILE A 14 -34.98 38.26 -14.28
C ILE A 14 -35.58 38.29 -15.68
N LEU A 15 -36.33 37.27 -16.09
CA LEU A 15 -37.28 37.38 -17.22
C LEU A 15 -38.56 36.62 -16.90
N SER A 16 -39.63 37.41 -16.98
CA SER A 16 -41.03 37.08 -16.71
C SER A 16 -41.64 36.19 -17.79
N GLY A 17 -42.65 35.41 -17.42
CA GLY A 17 -43.30 34.37 -18.18
C GLY A 17 -44.15 34.82 -19.37
N ILE A 18 -44.40 33.82 -20.23
CA ILE A 18 -45.59 33.67 -21.04
C ILE A 18 -45.89 32.18 -21.14
N ALA A 19 -47.07 31.77 -20.67
CA ALA A 19 -47.56 30.41 -20.83
C ALA A 19 -48.14 30.25 -22.26
N ALA A 20 -47.54 29.36 -23.03
CA ALA A 20 -48.13 28.89 -24.30
C ALA A 20 -48.29 27.35 -24.19
N SER A 21 -49.55 26.90 -24.20
CA SER A 21 -49.89 25.48 -24.25
C SER A 21 -49.58 24.90 -25.63
N PHE A 22 -48.57 24.10 -25.74
CA PHE A 22 -48.33 23.24 -26.91
C PHE A 22 -48.76 21.79 -26.61
N VAL A 23 -49.73 21.33 -27.37
CA VAL A 23 -50.07 19.91 -27.48
C VAL A 23 -48.93 19.22 -28.21
N THR A 24 -48.11 18.47 -27.52
CA THR A 24 -47.08 17.64 -28.13
C THR A 24 -47.63 16.25 -28.43
N ILE A 25 -47.82 15.97 -29.71
CA ILE A 25 -48.00 14.62 -30.24
C ILE A 25 -46.68 13.86 -29.98
N GLY A 26 -46.70 12.91 -29.04
CA GLY A 26 -45.56 12.06 -28.73
C GLY A 26 -45.29 11.07 -29.87
N LEU A 27 -44.31 11.36 -30.72
CA LEU A 27 -43.66 10.32 -31.51
C LEU A 27 -42.79 9.48 -30.54
N ALA A 28 -43.25 8.28 -30.21
CA ALA A 28 -42.43 7.27 -29.54
C ALA A 28 -41.32 6.85 -30.51
N THR A 29 -40.14 7.45 -30.37
CA THR A 29 -38.92 6.90 -30.97
C THR A 29 -38.57 5.64 -30.18
N ALA A 30 -38.87 4.49 -30.78
CA ALA A 30 -38.31 3.21 -30.28
C ALA A 30 -36.78 3.36 -30.25
N ALA A 31 -36.21 3.40 -29.05
CA ALA A 31 -34.77 3.25 -28.89
C ALA A 31 -34.40 1.89 -29.48
N VAL A 32 -33.78 1.89 -30.64
CA VAL A 32 -33.13 0.69 -31.18
C VAL A 32 -32.04 0.37 -30.19
N ALA A 33 -32.26 -0.68 -29.39
CA ALA A 33 -31.21 -1.25 -28.55
C ALA A 33 -30.03 -1.59 -29.47
N ALA A 34 -28.87 -0.97 -29.24
CA ALA A 34 -27.68 -1.32 -29.99
C ALA A 34 -27.49 -2.83 -29.87
N ALA A 35 -27.29 -3.50 -31.00
CA ALA A 35 -26.98 -4.93 -31.00
C ALA A 35 -25.80 -5.16 -30.08
N PRO A 36 -25.81 -6.22 -29.24
CA PRO A 36 -24.70 -6.50 -28.36
C PRO A 36 -23.43 -6.63 -29.19
N ASP A 37 -22.36 -5.95 -28.76
CA ASP A 37 -21.06 -6.03 -29.40
C ASP A 37 -20.59 -7.49 -29.38
N THR A 38 -20.57 -8.13 -30.55
CA THR A 38 -20.25 -9.54 -30.72
C THR A 38 -18.76 -9.76 -30.93
N ALA A 39 -17.96 -8.68 -31.03
CA ALA A 39 -16.53 -8.76 -31.17
C ALA A 39 -15.87 -9.28 -29.88
N PRO A 40 -14.79 -10.08 -29.97
CA PRO A 40 -14.07 -10.55 -28.79
C PRO A 40 -13.42 -9.38 -28.06
N SER A 41 -13.48 -9.37 -26.71
CA SER A 41 -12.81 -8.39 -25.85
C SER A 41 -11.69 -9.05 -25.05
N LEU A 42 -10.63 -8.28 -24.72
CA LEU A 42 -9.52 -8.74 -23.88
C LEU A 42 -9.70 -8.28 -22.42
N ASP A 43 -9.20 -9.11 -21.52
CA ASP A 43 -9.03 -8.80 -20.09
C ASP A 43 -7.56 -8.44 -19.81
N GLY A 44 -7.27 -7.84 -18.65
CA GLY A 44 -5.92 -7.51 -18.20
C GLY A 44 -5.38 -6.22 -18.80
N LEU A 45 -4.08 -6.19 -19.12
CA LEU A 45 -3.36 -5.01 -19.60
C LEU A 45 -3.02 -5.04 -21.10
N VAL A 46 -3.57 -5.97 -21.84
CA VAL A 46 -3.33 -6.06 -23.29
C VAL A 46 -4.18 -5.02 -24.01
N GLY A 47 -3.57 -3.89 -24.36
CA GLY A 47 -4.21 -2.74 -25.01
C GLY A 47 -3.26 -2.06 -25.97
N ASP A 48 -3.76 -1.06 -26.72
CA ASP A 48 -2.97 -0.28 -27.68
C ASP A 48 -1.71 0.29 -27.00
N HIS A 49 -0.62 0.35 -27.73
CA HIS A 49 0.69 0.83 -27.26
C HIS A 49 1.35 -0.02 -26.16
N GLY A 50 0.80 -1.21 -25.84
CA GLY A 50 1.28 -2.08 -24.77
C GLY A 50 2.60 -2.80 -25.09
N VAL A 51 3.18 -3.37 -24.03
CA VAL A 51 4.34 -4.26 -24.15
C VAL A 51 3.97 -5.65 -23.63
N LEU A 52 4.32 -6.69 -24.40
CA LEU A 52 4.18 -8.08 -24.00
C LEU A 52 5.56 -8.68 -23.74
N GLN A 53 5.66 -9.51 -22.70
CA GLN A 53 6.93 -10.10 -22.28
C GLN A 53 7.52 -10.99 -23.36
N ARG A 54 8.77 -10.70 -23.79
CA ARG A 54 9.54 -11.52 -24.74
C ARG A 54 9.93 -12.87 -24.17
N GLY A 55 10.14 -13.86 -25.02
CA GLY A 55 10.68 -15.16 -24.65
C GLY A 55 9.76 -16.01 -23.77
N GLN A 56 8.54 -15.54 -23.48
CA GLN A 56 7.52 -16.22 -22.71
C GLN A 56 6.27 -16.44 -23.55
N PRO A 57 5.47 -17.50 -23.29
CA PRO A 57 4.19 -17.66 -23.93
C PRO A 57 3.25 -16.49 -23.64
N ILE A 58 2.61 -15.95 -24.68
CA ILE A 58 1.67 -14.84 -24.57
C ILE A 58 0.29 -15.41 -24.26
N VAL A 59 -0.19 -15.18 -23.05
CA VAL A 59 -1.53 -15.65 -22.59
C VAL A 59 -2.53 -14.52 -22.73
N LEU A 60 -3.51 -14.70 -23.63
CA LEU A 60 -4.60 -13.77 -23.85
C LEU A 60 -5.87 -14.35 -23.23
N ARG A 61 -6.52 -13.58 -22.37
CA ARG A 61 -7.82 -13.91 -21.77
C ARG A 61 -8.83 -12.86 -22.17
N GLY A 62 -10.10 -13.28 -22.29
CA GLY A 62 -11.13 -12.36 -22.70
C GLY A 62 -12.49 -12.99 -22.80
N ARG A 63 -13.40 -12.27 -23.48
CA ARG A 63 -14.79 -12.71 -23.68
C ARG A 63 -15.17 -12.62 -25.16
N SER A 64 -16.04 -13.53 -25.55
CA SER A 64 -16.65 -13.59 -26.87
C SER A 64 -18.00 -14.31 -26.75
N VAL A 65 -18.68 -14.52 -27.87
CA VAL A 65 -19.93 -15.27 -27.94
C VAL A 65 -19.71 -16.71 -27.43
N PRO A 66 -20.50 -17.21 -26.46
CA PRO A 66 -20.38 -18.56 -25.93
C PRO A 66 -20.40 -19.63 -27.02
N GLY A 67 -19.49 -20.61 -26.89
CA GLY A 67 -19.39 -21.75 -27.83
C GLY A 67 -18.79 -21.41 -29.20
N ARG A 68 -18.44 -20.14 -29.47
CA ARG A 68 -17.80 -19.74 -30.73
C ARG A 68 -16.29 -19.79 -30.65
N PRO A 69 -15.61 -20.12 -31.76
CA PRO A 69 -14.14 -20.04 -31.82
C PRO A 69 -13.69 -18.58 -31.79
N VAL A 70 -12.56 -18.34 -31.12
CA VAL A 70 -11.83 -17.08 -31.12
C VAL A 70 -10.41 -17.36 -31.63
N THR A 71 -9.95 -16.65 -32.63
CA THR A 71 -8.61 -16.77 -33.20
C THR A 71 -7.84 -15.48 -32.95
N ALA A 72 -6.66 -15.58 -32.33
CA ALA A 72 -5.72 -14.48 -32.17
C ALA A 72 -4.58 -14.61 -33.18
N ARG A 73 -4.19 -13.50 -33.79
CA ARG A 73 -3.01 -13.39 -34.66
C ARG A 73 -2.14 -12.21 -34.21
N LEU A 74 -0.85 -12.50 -33.95
CA LEU A 74 0.16 -11.49 -33.59
C LEU A 74 1.44 -11.80 -34.39
N SER A 75 1.85 -10.92 -35.27
CA SER A 75 2.97 -11.17 -36.18
C SER A 75 2.80 -12.51 -36.93
N THR A 76 3.73 -13.44 -36.77
CA THR A 76 3.69 -14.79 -37.36
C THR A 76 2.98 -15.83 -36.49
N ARG A 77 2.51 -15.48 -35.30
CA ARG A 77 1.90 -16.40 -34.34
C ARG A 77 0.36 -16.37 -34.46
N THR A 78 -0.24 -17.54 -34.40
CA THR A 78 -1.69 -17.70 -34.41
C THR A 78 -2.09 -18.77 -33.40
N ALA A 79 -3.19 -18.52 -32.67
CA ALA A 79 -3.80 -19.48 -31.77
C ALA A 79 -5.33 -19.38 -31.84
N THR A 80 -6.02 -20.50 -31.61
CA THR A 80 -7.48 -20.57 -31.60
C THR A 80 -7.95 -21.30 -30.35
N ALA A 81 -9.01 -20.79 -29.72
CA ALA A 81 -9.71 -21.44 -28.61
C ALA A 81 -11.23 -21.23 -28.75
N THR A 82 -12.04 -22.08 -28.12
CA THR A 82 -13.48 -21.90 -28.07
C THR A 82 -13.87 -21.20 -26.78
N ALA A 83 -14.71 -20.16 -26.86
CA ALA A 83 -15.27 -19.51 -25.69
C ALA A 83 -16.17 -20.47 -24.92
N ASP A 84 -16.03 -20.53 -23.60
CA ASP A 84 -16.83 -21.39 -22.73
C ASP A 84 -18.32 -20.97 -22.69
N ARG A 85 -19.14 -21.69 -21.90
CA ARG A 85 -20.57 -21.38 -21.71
C ARG A 85 -20.84 -19.99 -21.14
N ASN A 86 -19.84 -19.38 -20.48
CA ASN A 86 -19.91 -18.04 -19.93
C ASN A 86 -19.27 -16.98 -20.86
N GLY A 87 -18.93 -17.40 -22.09
CA GLY A 87 -18.27 -16.57 -23.10
C GLY A 87 -16.78 -16.28 -22.82
N ARG A 88 -16.13 -16.94 -21.86
CA ARG A 88 -14.72 -16.73 -21.55
C ARG A 88 -13.84 -17.58 -22.45
N PHE A 89 -12.71 -17.00 -22.92
CA PHE A 89 -11.68 -17.74 -23.64
C PHE A 89 -10.30 -17.49 -23.01
N THR A 90 -9.40 -18.45 -23.26
CA THR A 90 -7.97 -18.30 -23.00
C THR A 90 -7.22 -18.79 -24.22
N LEU A 91 -6.41 -17.93 -24.82
CA LEU A 91 -5.53 -18.22 -25.95
C LEU A 91 -4.08 -18.19 -25.49
N ARG A 92 -3.24 -19.03 -26.06
CA ARG A 92 -1.81 -19.08 -25.80
C ARG A 92 -1.06 -19.01 -27.12
N LEU A 93 -0.36 -17.92 -27.36
CA LEU A 93 0.54 -17.75 -28.50
C LEU A 93 1.96 -18.15 -28.08
N GLU A 94 2.69 -18.74 -29.03
CA GLU A 94 4.09 -19.08 -28.86
C GLU A 94 4.94 -17.81 -28.63
N PRO A 95 6.05 -17.94 -27.89
CA PRO A 95 6.96 -16.83 -27.61
C PRO A 95 7.42 -16.07 -28.84
N LEU A 96 7.63 -14.77 -28.69
CA LEU A 96 8.27 -13.90 -29.67
C LEU A 96 9.57 -13.31 -29.11
N ALA A 97 10.53 -13.02 -29.99
CA ALA A 97 11.71 -12.24 -29.67
C ALA A 97 11.35 -10.75 -29.54
N ALA A 98 12.23 -9.96 -28.89
CA ALA A 98 12.06 -8.51 -28.81
C ALA A 98 11.88 -7.88 -30.19
N GLY A 99 10.98 -6.92 -30.31
CA GLY A 99 10.67 -6.21 -31.55
C GLY A 99 9.30 -5.56 -31.56
N GLY A 100 8.87 -5.16 -32.73
CA GLY A 100 7.60 -4.43 -32.95
C GLY A 100 7.86 -3.09 -33.66
N PRO A 101 6.80 -2.28 -33.83
CA PRO A 101 5.43 -2.52 -33.40
C PRO A 101 4.68 -3.61 -34.18
N TYR A 102 3.75 -4.28 -33.53
CA TYR A 102 2.87 -5.29 -34.11
C TYR A 102 1.40 -5.00 -33.78
N ASP A 103 0.49 -5.41 -34.68
CA ASP A 103 -0.93 -5.43 -34.40
C ASP A 103 -1.38 -6.85 -33.99
N LEU A 104 -2.14 -6.94 -32.90
CA LEU A 104 -2.83 -8.14 -32.45
C LEU A 104 -4.27 -8.09 -32.95
N THR A 105 -4.65 -9.05 -33.78
CA THR A 105 -6.03 -9.20 -34.26
C THR A 105 -6.69 -10.39 -33.59
N LEU A 106 -7.89 -10.17 -33.03
CA LEU A 106 -8.77 -11.21 -32.53
C LEU A 106 -10.01 -11.29 -33.42
N THR A 107 -10.29 -12.46 -33.94
CA THR A 107 -11.49 -12.73 -34.73
C THR A 107 -12.34 -13.73 -33.98
N GLY A 108 -13.61 -13.44 -33.75
CA GLY A 108 -14.54 -14.33 -33.06
C GLY A 108 -15.96 -13.81 -33.05
N GLY A 109 -16.94 -14.72 -32.91
CA GLY A 109 -18.33 -14.34 -33.10
C GLY A 109 -18.54 -13.81 -34.51
N ASP A 110 -19.11 -12.61 -34.61
CA ASP A 110 -19.33 -11.91 -35.87
C ASP A 110 -18.47 -10.61 -35.95
N GLY A 111 -17.39 -10.52 -35.14
CA GLY A 111 -16.60 -9.31 -35.07
C GLY A 111 -15.09 -9.52 -34.98
N VAL A 112 -14.36 -8.43 -35.15
CA VAL A 112 -12.89 -8.36 -35.07
C VAL A 112 -12.50 -7.25 -34.12
N THR A 113 -11.58 -7.57 -33.21
CA THR A 113 -10.91 -6.59 -32.35
C THR A 113 -9.44 -6.49 -32.71
N THR A 114 -8.93 -5.29 -32.85
CA THR A 114 -7.52 -5.05 -33.15
C THR A 114 -6.92 -4.21 -32.04
N VAL A 115 -5.82 -4.70 -31.46
CA VAL A 115 -4.93 -3.97 -30.56
C VAL A 115 -3.70 -3.57 -31.35
N ARG A 116 -3.38 -2.27 -31.36
CA ARG A 116 -2.35 -1.69 -32.24
C ARG A 116 -1.10 -1.32 -31.50
N ASP A 117 0.00 -1.25 -32.26
CA ASP A 117 1.29 -0.74 -31.77
C ASP A 117 1.79 -1.47 -30.52
N LEU A 118 1.68 -2.81 -30.53
CA LEU A 118 2.24 -3.66 -29.47
C LEU A 118 3.73 -3.87 -29.67
N LEU A 119 4.51 -3.74 -28.62
CA LEU A 119 5.91 -4.12 -28.57
C LEU A 119 6.09 -5.47 -27.88
N ILE A 120 7.09 -6.21 -28.27
CA ILE A 120 7.58 -7.38 -27.56
C ILE A 120 8.89 -6.98 -26.88
N GLY A 121 8.93 -7.03 -25.56
CA GLY A 121 10.04 -6.53 -24.76
C GLY A 121 10.02 -7.09 -23.35
N ASP A 122 10.66 -6.41 -22.43
CA ASP A 122 10.66 -6.79 -21.00
C ASP A 122 9.63 -5.97 -20.23
N VAL A 123 8.81 -6.65 -19.44
CA VAL A 123 7.73 -6.01 -18.67
C VAL A 123 8.06 -6.06 -17.19
N PHE A 124 8.05 -4.90 -16.52
CA PHE A 124 8.32 -4.77 -15.10
C PHE A 124 7.09 -4.25 -14.35
N LEU A 125 6.83 -4.81 -13.17
CA LEU A 125 5.82 -4.31 -12.23
C LEU A 125 6.53 -3.54 -11.11
N CYS A 126 6.18 -2.26 -10.95
CA CYS A 126 6.61 -1.42 -9.84
C CYS A 126 5.43 -1.22 -8.88
N SER A 127 5.58 -1.64 -7.64
CA SER A 127 4.51 -1.55 -6.65
C SER A 127 5.05 -1.19 -5.25
N GLY A 128 4.15 -0.79 -4.37
CA GLY A 128 4.51 -0.35 -3.02
C GLY A 128 3.61 0.76 -2.50
N GLN A 129 4.17 1.64 -1.68
CA GLN A 129 3.45 2.78 -1.13
C GLN A 129 3.99 4.13 -1.68
N SER A 130 3.83 5.21 -0.91
CA SER A 130 4.10 6.59 -1.36
C SER A 130 5.49 6.81 -1.96
N ASN A 131 6.53 6.16 -1.45
CA ASN A 131 7.87 6.27 -2.01
C ASN A 131 8.05 5.60 -3.38
N MET A 132 7.22 4.60 -3.73
CA MET A 132 7.09 4.10 -5.10
C MET A 132 6.13 4.98 -5.91
N GLU A 133 5.13 5.58 -5.28
CA GLU A 133 4.12 6.41 -5.95
C GLU A 133 4.66 7.77 -6.38
N LEU A 134 5.61 8.36 -5.65
CA LEU A 134 6.12 9.70 -5.85
C LEU A 134 6.46 9.94 -7.33
N PRO A 135 5.81 10.92 -7.99
CA PRO A 135 6.01 11.15 -9.41
C PRO A 135 7.31 11.90 -9.70
N VAL A 136 7.78 11.81 -10.95
CA VAL A 136 9.04 12.45 -11.39
C VAL A 136 9.03 13.95 -11.13
N ASN A 137 7.92 14.64 -11.35
CA ASN A 137 7.80 16.09 -11.13
C ASN A 137 7.81 16.52 -9.65
N ALA A 138 7.65 15.57 -8.72
CA ALA A 138 7.78 15.81 -7.28
C ALA A 138 9.11 15.29 -6.70
N ALA A 139 9.90 14.55 -7.48
CA ALA A 139 11.26 14.18 -7.11
C ALA A 139 12.18 15.41 -7.19
N GLN A 140 13.03 15.59 -6.19
CA GLN A 140 13.95 16.73 -6.12
C GLN A 140 15.21 16.56 -6.99
N ASP A 141 15.25 15.50 -7.76
CA ASP A 141 16.36 15.19 -8.67
C ASP A 141 16.41 16.24 -9.80
N LEU A 142 17.22 17.27 -9.63
CA LEU A 142 17.50 18.29 -10.64
C LEU A 142 18.33 17.74 -11.82
N ILE A 143 17.98 16.53 -12.28
CA ILE A 143 18.70 15.92 -13.39
C ILE A 143 18.07 16.38 -14.71
N PRO A 144 18.89 16.73 -15.72
CA PRO A 144 18.41 17.16 -17.04
C PRO A 144 17.42 16.19 -17.70
N ASP A 145 17.42 14.92 -17.27
CA ASP A 145 16.53 13.87 -17.74
C ASP A 145 15.08 13.96 -17.22
N ALA A 146 14.75 14.96 -16.38
CA ALA A 146 13.36 15.20 -15.93
C ALA A 146 12.40 15.59 -17.09
N HIS A 147 12.95 15.96 -18.24
CA HIS A 147 12.22 16.18 -19.49
C HIS A 147 12.82 15.28 -20.60
N PRO A 148 12.63 13.96 -20.51
CA PRO A 148 13.22 13.04 -21.49
C PRO A 148 12.63 13.30 -22.87
N ALA A 149 13.48 13.14 -23.88
CA ALA A 149 13.00 13.01 -25.25
C ALA A 149 12.03 11.80 -25.35
N LEU A 150 11.12 11.85 -26.30
CA LEU A 150 10.23 10.73 -26.56
C LEU A 150 11.05 9.44 -26.84
N ASP A 151 10.81 8.39 -26.04
CA ASP A 151 11.31 7.03 -26.28
C ASP A 151 10.10 6.11 -26.55
N ASP A 152 9.83 5.84 -27.79
CA ASP A 152 8.74 4.98 -28.24
C ASP A 152 8.96 3.49 -27.94
N GLN A 153 10.14 3.11 -27.48
CA GLN A 153 10.48 1.75 -27.04
C GLN A 153 10.37 1.59 -25.52
N LEU A 154 10.09 2.65 -24.79
CA LEU A 154 9.78 2.64 -23.36
C LEU A 154 8.31 3.02 -23.16
N ARG A 155 7.50 2.09 -22.69
CA ARG A 155 6.06 2.27 -22.51
C ARG A 155 5.69 2.23 -21.04
N LEU A 156 4.82 3.14 -20.64
CA LEU A 156 4.41 3.36 -19.27
C LEU A 156 2.90 3.13 -19.13
N VAL A 157 2.47 2.48 -18.05
CA VAL A 157 1.07 2.38 -17.67
C VAL A 157 0.92 2.50 -16.16
N THR A 158 -0.03 3.33 -15.71
CA THR A 158 -0.40 3.43 -14.29
C THR A 158 -1.73 2.72 -14.06
N ILE A 159 -1.76 1.82 -13.10
CA ILE A 159 -2.97 1.13 -12.67
C ILE A 159 -3.85 2.09 -11.87
N PRO A 160 -5.13 2.26 -12.23
CA PRO A 160 -6.06 3.08 -11.46
C PRO A 160 -6.18 2.58 -10.02
N LYS A 161 -6.17 3.50 -9.07
CA LYS A 161 -6.35 3.19 -7.65
C LYS A 161 -7.74 2.63 -7.41
N ALA A 162 -7.82 1.45 -6.84
CA ALA A 162 -9.06 0.78 -6.49
C ALA A 162 -8.84 -0.18 -5.32
N THR A 163 -9.78 -0.20 -4.39
CA THR A 163 -9.89 -1.23 -3.36
C THR A 163 -11.06 -2.14 -3.67
N SER A 164 -10.98 -3.40 -3.28
CA SER A 164 -12.07 -4.36 -3.42
C SER A 164 -11.98 -5.44 -2.36
N GLU A 165 -13.13 -5.88 -1.86
CA GLU A 165 -13.22 -7.00 -0.91
C GLU A 165 -13.01 -8.36 -1.60
N THR A 166 -13.24 -8.41 -2.91
CA THR A 166 -13.06 -9.61 -3.73
C THR A 166 -12.16 -9.32 -4.93
N PRO A 167 -11.38 -10.31 -5.42
CA PRO A 167 -10.52 -10.11 -6.58
C PRO A 167 -11.31 -9.67 -7.81
N LEU A 168 -11.00 -8.50 -8.34
CA LEU A 168 -11.59 -8.00 -9.57
C LEU A 168 -11.04 -8.79 -10.77
N ALA A 169 -11.94 -9.20 -11.66
CA ALA A 169 -11.56 -9.86 -12.89
C ALA A 169 -11.10 -8.87 -13.98
N ARG A 170 -11.46 -7.59 -13.84
CA ARG A 170 -11.20 -6.50 -14.80
C ARG A 170 -11.05 -5.17 -14.07
N PHE A 171 -10.36 -4.26 -14.69
CA PHE A 171 -10.38 -2.85 -14.29
C PHE A 171 -11.75 -2.21 -14.60
N ALA A 172 -12.17 -1.25 -13.78
CA ALA A 172 -13.39 -0.47 -14.04
C ALA A 172 -13.25 0.38 -15.33
N ALA A 173 -12.04 0.91 -15.57
CA ALA A 173 -11.64 1.56 -16.81
C ALA A 173 -10.28 0.98 -17.22
N MET A 174 -10.12 0.64 -18.50
CA MET A 174 -8.86 0.05 -19.00
C MET A 174 -7.72 1.05 -18.84
N PRO A 175 -6.63 0.66 -18.14
CA PRO A 175 -5.41 1.48 -18.07
C PRO A 175 -4.82 1.69 -19.46
N GLN A 176 -4.33 2.91 -19.73
CA GLN A 176 -3.79 3.26 -21.03
C GLN A 176 -2.26 3.24 -21.01
N TRP A 177 -1.66 2.47 -21.93
CA TRP A 177 -0.24 2.51 -22.18
C TRP A 177 0.12 3.76 -22.99
N ALA A 178 1.26 4.36 -22.68
CA ALA A 178 1.79 5.49 -23.42
C ALA A 178 3.32 5.40 -23.56
N ALA A 179 3.87 5.97 -24.62
CA ALA A 179 5.31 6.10 -24.76
C ALA A 179 5.88 7.06 -23.69
N ALA A 180 7.07 6.78 -23.20
CA ALA A 180 7.76 7.68 -22.28
C ALA A 180 8.15 8.97 -23.01
N GLY A 181 7.73 10.12 -22.48
CA GLY A 181 7.98 11.42 -23.10
C GLY A 181 7.60 12.59 -22.16
N PRO A 182 7.70 13.83 -22.68
CA PRO A 182 7.49 15.03 -21.88
C PRO A 182 6.12 15.09 -21.18
N ASP A 183 5.08 14.52 -21.78
CA ASP A 183 3.72 14.57 -21.26
C ASP A 183 3.37 13.41 -20.33
N THR A 184 4.12 12.31 -20.36
CA THR A 184 3.80 11.07 -19.65
C THR A 184 4.70 10.82 -18.45
N VAL A 185 5.98 11.14 -18.56
CA VAL A 185 6.99 10.91 -17.51
C VAL A 185 6.79 11.78 -16.27
N PRO A 186 6.46 13.09 -16.35
CA PRO A 186 6.34 13.91 -15.15
C PRO A 186 5.36 13.39 -14.10
N GLY A 187 4.25 12.78 -14.52
CA GLY A 187 3.24 12.20 -13.64
C GLY A 187 3.45 10.73 -13.29
N PHE A 188 4.49 10.09 -13.82
CA PHE A 188 4.77 8.67 -13.58
C PHE A 188 5.69 8.49 -12.36
N SER A 189 5.65 7.31 -11.72
CA SER A 189 6.54 6.93 -10.61
C SER A 189 8.01 7.21 -10.93
N ALA A 190 8.67 8.04 -10.14
CA ALA A 190 10.08 8.38 -10.35
C ALA A 190 11.01 7.17 -10.15
N ALA A 191 10.85 6.42 -9.05
CA ALA A 191 11.67 5.24 -8.79
C ALA A 191 11.53 4.18 -9.89
N CYS A 192 10.29 3.96 -10.38
CA CYS A 192 10.01 3.05 -11.48
C CYS A 192 10.61 3.55 -12.80
N PHE A 193 10.36 4.81 -13.15
CA PHE A 193 10.86 5.42 -14.40
C PHE A 193 12.38 5.33 -14.51
N TYR A 194 13.10 5.78 -13.50
CA TYR A 194 14.58 5.75 -13.54
C TYR A 194 15.13 4.32 -13.54
N MET A 195 14.45 3.37 -12.91
CA MET A 195 14.81 1.94 -12.98
C MET A 195 14.67 1.41 -14.40
N VAL A 196 13.49 1.57 -15.02
CA VAL A 196 13.26 1.03 -16.38
C VAL A 196 14.03 1.78 -17.45
N GLN A 197 14.30 3.07 -17.28
CA GLN A 197 15.17 3.85 -18.15
C GLN A 197 16.62 3.30 -18.12
N ALA A 198 17.14 2.99 -16.92
CA ALA A 198 18.47 2.38 -16.78
C ALA A 198 18.54 0.99 -17.44
N LEU A 199 17.51 0.16 -17.24
CA LEU A 199 17.40 -1.15 -17.88
C LEU A 199 17.26 -1.03 -19.41
N ARG A 200 16.47 -0.08 -19.92
CA ARG A 200 16.30 0.19 -21.34
C ARG A 200 17.64 0.55 -22.00
N ARG A 201 18.42 1.42 -21.34
CA ARG A 201 19.77 1.81 -21.83
C ARG A 201 20.75 0.64 -21.82
N SER A 202 20.69 -0.23 -20.79
CA SER A 202 21.67 -1.34 -20.67
C SER A 202 21.33 -2.55 -21.53
N GLU A 203 20.04 -2.89 -21.69
CA GLU A 203 19.62 -4.12 -22.37
C GLU A 203 19.22 -3.90 -23.84
N GLY A 204 18.95 -2.66 -24.25
CA GLY A 204 18.69 -2.28 -25.64
C GLY A 204 17.41 -2.84 -26.26
N VAL A 205 16.46 -3.32 -25.45
CA VAL A 205 15.19 -3.91 -25.89
C VAL A 205 14.00 -3.03 -25.47
N PRO A 206 12.83 -3.16 -26.11
CA PRO A 206 11.62 -2.48 -25.63
C PRO A 206 11.33 -2.83 -24.19
N ILE A 207 10.84 -1.85 -23.41
CA ILE A 207 10.46 -2.06 -22.00
C ILE A 207 9.05 -1.51 -21.73
N GLY A 208 8.25 -2.29 -21.02
CA GLY A 208 6.96 -1.90 -20.43
C GLY A 208 7.08 -1.77 -18.92
N ALA A 209 6.66 -0.63 -18.37
CA ALA A 209 6.60 -0.36 -16.95
C ALA A 209 5.15 -0.28 -16.48
N ILE A 210 4.77 -1.17 -15.58
CA ILE A 210 3.46 -1.18 -14.92
C ILE A 210 3.64 -0.57 -13.53
N HIS A 211 3.02 0.58 -13.26
CA HIS A 211 3.03 1.23 -11.96
C HIS A 211 1.72 0.94 -11.23
N ALA A 212 1.81 0.31 -10.05
CA ALA A 212 0.68 -0.03 -9.18
C ALA A 212 1.07 0.20 -7.71
N SER A 213 0.93 1.43 -7.21
CA SER A 213 1.26 1.78 -5.83
C SER A 213 0.19 2.69 -5.21
N TRP A 214 0.15 2.73 -3.86
CA TRP A 214 -0.75 3.61 -3.13
C TRP A 214 -0.13 4.01 -1.78
N GLY A 215 0.05 5.32 -1.58
CA GLY A 215 0.65 5.89 -0.37
C GLY A 215 -0.10 5.50 0.91
N GLY A 216 0.65 5.32 2.00
CA GLY A 216 0.08 4.97 3.31
C GLY A 216 -0.38 3.51 3.45
N SER A 217 -0.21 2.67 2.43
CA SER A 217 -0.71 1.29 2.46
C SER A 217 0.21 0.33 3.20
N ARG A 218 -0.39 -0.60 3.96
CA ARG A 218 0.29 -1.73 4.60
C ARG A 218 0.48 -2.89 3.62
N ILE A 219 1.51 -3.69 3.84
CA ILE A 219 1.80 -4.86 3.00
C ILE A 219 0.63 -5.86 2.93
N SER A 220 -0.15 -6.01 4.02
CA SER A 220 -1.30 -6.91 4.05
C SER A 220 -2.37 -6.59 2.99
N ALA A 221 -2.50 -5.33 2.59
CA ALA A 221 -3.45 -4.92 1.56
C ALA A 221 -3.07 -5.42 0.15
N TRP A 222 -1.80 -5.71 -0.08
CA TRP A 222 -1.25 -6.19 -1.35
C TRP A 222 -1.17 -7.72 -1.47
N MET A 223 -1.69 -8.45 -0.47
CA MET A 223 -1.62 -9.91 -0.39
C MET A 223 -2.90 -10.57 -0.94
N SER A 224 -2.75 -11.64 -1.70
CA SER A 224 -3.89 -12.49 -2.07
C SER A 224 -4.44 -13.24 -0.86
N ASP A 225 -5.67 -13.77 -0.94
CA ASP A 225 -6.26 -14.61 0.11
C ASP A 225 -5.33 -15.76 0.54
N THR A 226 -4.77 -16.48 -0.42
CA THR A 226 -3.81 -17.57 -0.15
C THR A 226 -2.55 -17.06 0.57
N ALA A 227 -2.04 -15.89 0.18
CA ALA A 227 -0.88 -15.27 0.81
C ALA A 227 -1.19 -14.85 2.25
N LEU A 228 -2.35 -14.22 2.50
CA LEU A 228 -2.81 -13.86 3.84
C LEU A 228 -2.87 -15.09 4.76
N ARG A 229 -3.51 -16.17 4.31
CA ARG A 229 -3.61 -17.42 5.08
C ARG A 229 -2.25 -18.02 5.39
N SER A 230 -1.34 -18.05 4.41
CA SER A 230 0.02 -18.58 4.60
C SER A 230 0.89 -17.72 5.54
N ALA A 231 0.55 -16.45 5.71
CA ALA A 231 1.20 -15.52 6.64
C ALA A 231 0.55 -15.47 8.04
N GLY A 232 -0.40 -16.36 8.34
CA GLY A 232 -1.08 -16.41 9.64
C GLY A 232 -2.25 -15.41 9.78
N LEU A 233 -2.69 -14.79 8.67
CA LEU A 233 -3.79 -13.82 8.63
C LEU A 233 -5.12 -14.43 8.16
N ALA A 234 -5.33 -15.75 8.39
CA ALA A 234 -6.51 -16.46 7.93
C ALA A 234 -7.82 -15.85 8.46
N ARG A 235 -7.85 -15.43 9.74
CA ARG A 235 -9.05 -14.79 10.32
C ARG A 235 -9.40 -13.47 9.63
N ALA A 236 -8.41 -12.68 9.24
CA ALA A 236 -8.65 -11.44 8.49
C ALA A 236 -9.21 -11.73 7.08
N ALA A 237 -8.68 -12.74 6.40
CA ALA A 237 -9.18 -13.20 5.12
C ALA A 237 -10.62 -13.73 5.19
N ASP A 238 -10.95 -14.51 6.25
CA ASP A 238 -12.30 -15.02 6.49
C ASP A 238 -13.30 -13.89 6.75
N LEU A 239 -12.91 -12.90 7.55
CA LEU A 239 -13.75 -11.74 7.84
C LEU A 239 -13.97 -10.85 6.61
N LEU A 240 -12.95 -10.66 5.75
CA LEU A 240 -13.12 -9.93 4.49
C LEU A 240 -14.13 -10.65 3.58
N THR A 241 -14.02 -11.97 3.46
CA THR A 241 -14.96 -12.79 2.69
C THR A 241 -16.37 -12.71 3.27
N LEU A 242 -16.50 -12.73 4.60
CA LEU A 242 -17.79 -12.62 5.28
C LEU A 242 -18.40 -11.24 5.05
N HIS A 243 -17.61 -10.17 5.07
CA HIS A 243 -18.10 -8.80 4.89
C HIS A 243 -18.77 -8.61 3.52
N ALA A 244 -18.28 -9.23 2.48
CA ALA A 244 -18.89 -9.19 1.16
C ALA A 244 -20.30 -9.82 1.11
N THR A 245 -20.70 -10.64 2.10
CA THR A 245 -21.99 -11.36 2.12
C THR A 245 -22.85 -11.04 3.33
N ASP A 246 -22.26 -10.80 4.50
CA ASP A 246 -22.89 -10.41 5.76
C ASP A 246 -22.03 -9.37 6.50
N PRO A 247 -22.13 -8.08 6.12
CA PRO A 247 -21.32 -7.02 6.72
C PRO A 247 -21.54 -6.90 8.24
N VAL A 248 -22.77 -7.13 8.72
CA VAL A 248 -23.10 -7.02 10.15
C VAL A 248 -22.38 -8.08 10.98
N ALA A 249 -22.37 -9.33 10.52
CA ALA A 249 -21.66 -10.41 11.20
C ALA A 249 -20.13 -10.19 11.15
N ALA A 250 -19.61 -9.70 10.02
CA ALA A 250 -18.19 -9.39 9.85
C ALA A 250 -17.75 -8.25 10.79
N GLU A 251 -18.52 -7.17 10.90
CA GLU A 251 -18.24 -6.06 11.82
C GLU A 251 -18.21 -6.51 13.28
N ARG A 252 -19.10 -7.39 13.70
CA ARG A 252 -19.03 -8.00 15.03
C ARG A 252 -17.75 -8.78 15.24
N GLY A 253 -17.34 -9.56 14.23
CA GLY A 253 -16.09 -10.31 14.26
C GLY A 253 -14.85 -9.42 14.38
N ALA A 254 -14.80 -8.33 13.62
CA ALA A 254 -13.72 -7.35 13.68
C ALA A 254 -13.72 -6.60 15.03
N SER A 255 -14.90 -6.21 15.54
CA SER A 255 -15.04 -5.58 16.85
C SER A 255 -14.52 -6.52 17.96
N THR A 256 -14.81 -7.82 17.90
CA THR A 256 -14.30 -8.79 18.87
C THR A 256 -12.76 -8.86 18.87
N ILE A 257 -12.12 -8.78 17.72
CA ILE A 257 -10.64 -8.75 17.63
C ILE A 257 -10.09 -7.48 18.31
N TRP A 258 -10.71 -6.34 18.04
CA TRP A 258 -10.34 -5.05 18.64
C TRP A 258 -10.56 -5.05 20.15
N GLU A 259 -11.71 -5.56 20.62
CA GLU A 259 -12.08 -5.68 22.04
C GLU A 259 -11.11 -6.59 22.80
N ASP A 260 -10.69 -7.72 22.21
CA ASP A 260 -9.71 -8.63 22.78
C ASP A 260 -8.31 -7.99 22.85
N TRP A 261 -7.94 -7.18 21.85
CA TRP A 261 -6.70 -6.41 21.87
C TRP A 261 -6.72 -5.37 23.00
N TRP A 262 -7.82 -4.63 23.13
CA TRP A 262 -8.00 -3.64 24.19
C TRP A 262 -7.89 -4.28 25.58
N ARG A 263 -8.63 -5.38 25.82
CA ARG A 263 -8.62 -6.08 27.12
C ARG A 263 -7.22 -6.56 27.50
N ARG A 264 -6.47 -7.11 26.54
CA ARG A 264 -5.09 -7.53 26.79
C ARG A 264 -4.17 -6.36 27.14
N GLY A 265 -4.37 -5.21 26.52
CA GLY A 265 -3.52 -4.03 26.72
C GLY A 265 -3.85 -3.26 28.01
N THR A 266 -5.13 -3.19 28.39
CA THR A 266 -5.59 -2.40 29.54
C THR A 266 -5.84 -3.21 30.81
N GLY A 267 -6.06 -4.53 30.69
CA GLY A 267 -6.50 -5.38 31.80
C GLY A 267 -7.95 -5.15 32.22
N ASP A 268 -8.78 -4.46 31.41
CA ASP A 268 -10.17 -4.24 31.73
C ASP A 268 -10.94 -5.57 31.78
N ALA A 269 -11.69 -5.77 32.86
CA ALA A 269 -12.53 -6.96 33.04
C ALA A 269 -13.73 -6.95 32.06
N PRO A 270 -14.15 -8.11 31.55
CA PRO A 270 -15.35 -8.21 30.71
C PRO A 270 -16.57 -7.57 31.39
N GLY A 271 -17.29 -6.71 30.64
CA GLY A 271 -18.42 -5.95 31.13
C GLY A 271 -18.09 -4.63 31.86
N ARG A 272 -16.80 -4.28 31.95
CA ARG A 272 -16.33 -3.02 32.56
C ARG A 272 -15.63 -2.09 31.57
N GLU A 273 -15.53 -2.51 30.34
CA GLU A 273 -14.83 -1.78 29.30
C GLU A 273 -15.54 -0.46 28.93
N PRO A 274 -14.84 0.51 28.34
CA PRO A 274 -15.38 1.83 27.99
C PRO A 274 -16.62 1.83 27.11
N TRP A 275 -16.77 0.84 26.23
CA TRP A 275 -17.94 0.73 25.33
C TRP A 275 -19.18 0.14 25.98
N GLN A 276 -19.08 -0.34 27.22
CA GLN A 276 -20.25 -0.83 27.94
C GLN A 276 -21.18 0.30 28.34
N PRO A 277 -22.50 0.12 28.27
CA PRO A 277 -23.47 1.16 28.58
C PRO A 277 -23.33 1.77 29.97
N ASP A 278 -22.89 0.98 30.94
CA ASP A 278 -22.75 1.36 32.35
C ASP A 278 -21.28 1.44 32.79
N SER A 279 -20.39 1.77 31.85
CA SER A 279 -18.96 1.94 32.13
C SER A 279 -18.70 3.03 33.16
N ALA A 280 -17.82 2.74 34.14
CA ALA A 280 -17.48 3.66 35.23
C ALA A 280 -16.34 4.63 34.82
N ILE A 281 -16.57 5.40 33.74
CA ILE A 281 -15.64 6.40 33.25
C ILE A 281 -16.07 7.80 33.71
N ASP A 282 -15.09 8.64 34.05
CA ASP A 282 -15.32 10.06 34.34
C ASP A 282 -15.48 10.83 33.02
N TRP A 283 -16.71 10.88 32.53
CA TRP A 283 -17.06 11.54 31.27
C TRP A 283 -17.15 13.06 31.43
N LYS A 284 -16.46 13.77 30.55
CA LYS A 284 -16.53 15.24 30.43
C LYS A 284 -17.41 15.63 29.23
N PRO A 285 -18.13 16.78 29.29
CA PRO A 285 -18.90 17.23 28.14
C PRO A 285 -17.96 17.57 26.95
N VAL A 286 -18.34 17.19 25.73
CA VAL A 286 -17.69 17.65 24.50
C VAL A 286 -18.08 19.13 24.30
N PRO A 287 -17.11 20.06 24.23
CA PRO A 287 -17.41 21.49 24.08
C PRO A 287 -18.09 21.82 22.75
N ARG A 288 -17.63 21.15 21.69
CA ARG A 288 -18.14 21.23 20.31
C ARG A 288 -17.64 20.04 19.50
N ILE A 289 -18.37 19.63 18.47
CA ILE A 289 -17.88 18.70 17.46
C ILE A 289 -16.76 19.39 16.67
N GLY A 290 -15.65 18.70 16.46
CA GLY A 290 -14.42 19.23 15.82
C GLY A 290 -13.17 18.67 16.48
N ASN A 291 -12.03 19.16 16.04
CA ASN A 291 -10.72 18.71 16.53
C ASN A 291 -10.57 19.01 18.03
N PHE A 292 -10.23 17.98 18.81
CA PHE A 292 -10.18 18.09 20.27
C PHE A 292 -8.99 18.93 20.77
N GLU A 293 -7.93 19.13 19.99
CA GLU A 293 -6.82 20.06 20.32
C GLU A 293 -7.33 21.49 20.45
N GLN A 294 -8.40 21.83 19.74
CA GLN A 294 -9.01 23.17 19.75
C GLN A 294 -10.03 23.38 20.87
N TRP A 295 -10.23 22.39 21.75
CA TRP A 295 -11.19 22.51 22.88
C TRP A 295 -10.65 23.34 24.06
N GLY A 296 -9.36 23.69 24.03
CA GLY A 296 -8.72 24.42 25.14
C GLY A 296 -8.44 23.56 26.37
N ALA A 297 -8.51 22.24 26.23
CA ALA A 297 -8.14 21.28 27.27
C ALA A 297 -6.63 21.01 27.21
N PRO A 298 -5.81 21.38 28.22
CA PRO A 298 -4.36 21.26 28.15
C PRO A 298 -3.86 19.84 27.88
N ALA A 299 -4.59 18.82 28.31
CA ALA A 299 -4.24 17.41 28.09
C ALA A 299 -4.49 16.92 26.67
N LEU A 300 -5.15 17.71 25.82
CA LEU A 300 -5.47 17.38 24.43
C LEU A 300 -4.78 18.32 23.42
N ALA A 301 -4.04 19.34 23.86
CA ALA A 301 -3.49 20.39 22.99
C ALA A 301 -2.50 19.85 21.92
N ASP A 302 -1.73 18.80 22.25
CA ASP A 302 -0.78 18.13 21.36
C ASP A 302 -0.92 16.59 21.55
N TYR A 303 -2.17 16.10 21.69
CA TYR A 303 -2.41 14.72 22.03
C TYR A 303 -2.61 13.89 20.76
N ASN A 304 -1.79 12.88 20.58
CA ASN A 304 -2.04 11.78 19.65
C ASN A 304 -2.30 10.52 20.47
N GLY A 305 -3.42 9.87 20.22
CA GLY A 305 -3.88 8.69 20.93
C GLY A 305 -5.39 8.56 20.96
N MET A 306 -5.90 7.66 21.79
CA MET A 306 -7.31 7.31 21.77
C MET A 306 -8.15 8.22 22.68
N VAL A 307 -9.28 8.67 22.14
CA VAL A 307 -10.33 9.40 22.87
C VAL A 307 -11.64 8.65 22.75
N TRP A 308 -12.29 8.45 23.91
CA TRP A 308 -13.63 7.87 23.98
C TRP A 308 -14.66 8.96 23.88
N TYR A 309 -15.70 8.73 23.07
CA TYR A 309 -16.91 9.55 23.02
C TYR A 309 -18.12 8.72 23.40
N GLN A 310 -19.09 9.33 24.08
CA GLN A 310 -20.35 8.67 24.41
C GLN A 310 -21.52 9.60 24.23
N ARG A 311 -22.61 9.08 23.66
CA ARG A 311 -23.91 9.75 23.49
C ARG A 311 -25.03 8.85 23.98
N VAL A 312 -25.95 9.40 24.78
CA VAL A 312 -27.14 8.69 25.22
C VAL A 312 -28.34 9.20 24.43
N VAL A 313 -29.11 8.27 23.87
CA VAL A 313 -30.33 8.55 23.12
C VAL A 313 -31.50 7.81 23.77
N THR A 314 -32.60 8.49 24.00
CA THR A 314 -33.83 7.89 24.55
C THR A 314 -34.84 7.69 23.43
N LEU A 315 -35.27 6.45 23.23
CA LEU A 315 -36.22 6.07 22.18
C LEU A 315 -37.52 5.53 22.77
N THR A 316 -38.62 5.81 22.08
CA THR A 316 -39.91 5.14 22.37
C THR A 316 -39.88 3.68 21.89
N ALA A 317 -40.82 2.87 22.36
CA ALA A 317 -40.94 1.48 21.89
C ALA A 317 -41.23 1.38 20.37
N ALA A 318 -41.89 2.37 19.79
CA ALA A 318 -42.12 2.44 18.35
C ALA A 318 -40.83 2.74 17.57
N GLN A 319 -40.06 3.72 18.03
CA GLN A 319 -38.77 4.13 17.43
C GLN A 319 -37.69 3.05 17.51
N ALA A 320 -37.72 2.19 18.52
CA ALA A 320 -36.77 1.10 18.71
C ALA A 320 -37.03 -0.13 17.81
N ARG A 321 -38.11 -0.13 17.02
CA ARG A 321 -38.47 -1.26 16.18
C ARG A 321 -37.73 -1.23 14.84
N GLY A 322 -37.29 -2.42 14.38
CA GLY A 322 -36.69 -2.59 13.08
C GLY A 322 -35.19 -2.26 13.03
N ALA A 323 -34.67 -2.23 11.84
CA ALA A 323 -33.29 -1.84 11.55
C ALA A 323 -33.18 -0.31 11.52
N ALA A 324 -31.99 0.21 11.77
CA ALA A 324 -31.72 1.64 11.73
C ALA A 324 -30.36 1.91 11.08
N THR A 325 -30.03 3.18 10.86
CA THR A 325 -28.73 3.60 10.38
C THR A 325 -28.17 4.68 11.31
N LEU A 326 -26.92 4.50 11.76
CA LEU A 326 -26.19 5.44 12.59
C LEU A 326 -25.17 6.19 11.73
N ALA A 327 -25.34 7.50 11.59
CA ALA A 327 -24.35 8.40 11.00
C ALA A 327 -23.72 9.24 12.11
N ILE A 328 -22.38 9.17 12.28
CA ILE A 328 -21.64 9.92 13.30
C ILE A 328 -20.71 11.00 12.69
N GLY A 329 -20.85 11.27 11.38
CA GLY A 329 -19.99 12.24 10.69
C GLY A 329 -18.60 11.69 10.40
N VAL A 330 -17.66 12.59 10.18
CA VAL A 330 -16.24 12.27 9.98
C VAL A 330 -15.55 12.14 11.33
N VAL A 331 -14.67 11.17 11.47
CA VAL A 331 -13.79 10.95 12.65
C VAL A 331 -12.34 10.89 12.13
N ASP A 332 -11.45 11.62 12.74
CA ASP A 332 -10.04 11.76 12.34
C ASP A 332 -9.13 11.15 13.42
N ASP A 333 -8.35 10.10 13.15
CA ASP A 333 -8.10 9.32 11.93
C ASP A 333 -9.03 8.11 11.80
N ALA A 334 -9.08 7.25 12.83
CA ALA A 334 -9.78 5.98 12.83
C ALA A 334 -10.81 5.90 13.95
N ASP A 335 -11.90 5.16 13.71
CA ASP A 335 -12.86 4.87 14.75
C ASP A 335 -13.17 3.40 14.92
N ARG A 336 -13.71 3.09 16.11
CA ARG A 336 -14.51 1.91 16.40
C ARG A 336 -15.74 2.33 17.17
N THR A 337 -16.90 1.90 16.70
CA THR A 337 -18.21 2.36 17.21
C THR A 337 -19.03 1.20 17.75
N TRP A 338 -19.67 1.43 18.90
CA TRP A 338 -20.58 0.50 19.57
C TRP A 338 -21.94 1.14 19.83
N VAL A 339 -22.97 0.31 19.79
CA VAL A 339 -24.32 0.67 20.26
C VAL A 339 -24.75 -0.36 21.30
N ASN A 340 -25.11 0.11 22.49
CA ASN A 340 -25.51 -0.74 23.63
C ASN A 340 -24.47 -1.82 23.99
N GLY A 341 -23.18 -1.52 23.83
CA GLY A 341 -22.08 -2.43 24.10
C GLY A 341 -21.75 -3.42 22.96
N ILE A 342 -22.45 -3.34 21.84
CA ILE A 342 -22.24 -4.19 20.66
C ILE A 342 -21.54 -3.38 19.56
N GLY A 343 -20.41 -3.86 19.08
CA GLY A 343 -19.67 -3.24 17.98
C GLY A 343 -20.49 -3.25 16.68
N VAL A 344 -20.58 -2.10 16.03
CA VAL A 344 -21.40 -1.88 14.83
C VAL A 344 -20.61 -1.39 13.62
N GLY A 345 -19.40 -0.92 13.82
CA GLY A 345 -18.56 -0.45 12.71
C GLY A 345 -17.22 0.12 13.16
N GLY A 346 -16.38 0.39 12.19
CA GLY A 346 -15.11 1.09 12.33
C GLY A 346 -14.51 1.37 10.96
N ASN A 347 -13.78 2.48 10.85
CA ASN A 347 -13.14 2.90 9.61
C ASN A 347 -11.89 3.73 9.93
N SER A 348 -10.84 3.64 9.13
CA SER A 348 -9.59 4.39 9.32
C SER A 348 -9.28 5.38 8.19
N ASN A 349 -10.29 5.84 7.47
CA ASN A 349 -10.13 6.90 6.48
C ASN A 349 -10.59 8.24 7.09
N ALA A 350 -9.65 9.10 7.44
CA ALA A 350 -9.89 10.39 8.09
C ALA A 350 -10.89 11.30 7.35
N GLY A 351 -10.99 11.19 6.03
CA GLY A 351 -11.90 12.00 5.21
C GLY A 351 -13.29 11.42 4.97
N ARG A 352 -13.55 10.19 5.43
CA ARG A 352 -14.80 9.49 5.13
C ARG A 352 -15.82 9.65 6.25
N ALA A 353 -17.05 10.05 5.89
CA ALA A 353 -18.17 10.05 6.85
C ALA A 353 -18.53 8.60 7.26
N ARG A 354 -18.76 8.40 8.55
CA ARG A 354 -19.14 7.12 9.17
C ARG A 354 -20.63 6.92 9.12
N VAL A 355 -21.06 5.83 8.49
CA VAL A 355 -22.46 5.42 8.39
C VAL A 355 -22.52 3.92 8.65
N TYR A 356 -23.14 3.52 9.75
CA TYR A 356 -23.18 2.14 10.22
C TYR A 356 -24.60 1.58 10.24
N PRO A 357 -24.86 0.41 9.63
CA PRO A 357 -26.14 -0.27 9.71
C PRO A 357 -26.35 -0.87 11.10
N LEU A 358 -27.50 -0.63 11.69
CA LEU A 358 -27.91 -1.21 12.97
C LEU A 358 -28.98 -2.28 12.72
N PRO A 359 -28.71 -3.55 13.07
CA PRO A 359 -29.70 -4.61 12.89
C PRO A 359 -30.91 -4.45 13.79
N ALA A 360 -32.04 -4.99 13.39
CA ALA A 360 -33.25 -5.03 14.21
C ALA A 360 -32.97 -5.68 15.58
N GLY A 361 -33.53 -5.10 16.64
CA GLY A 361 -33.39 -5.58 18.02
C GLY A 361 -32.14 -5.06 18.77
N LEU A 362 -31.24 -4.33 18.11
CA LEU A 362 -30.10 -3.69 18.75
C LEU A 362 -30.52 -2.46 19.56
N LEU A 363 -31.40 -1.64 19.00
CA LEU A 363 -32.02 -0.49 19.71
C LEU A 363 -33.12 -0.98 20.65
N LYS A 364 -33.24 -0.30 21.80
CA LYS A 364 -34.19 -0.64 22.88
C LYS A 364 -35.11 0.55 23.18
N ALA A 365 -36.31 0.27 23.63
CA ALA A 365 -37.15 1.31 24.25
C ALA A 365 -36.44 1.86 25.49
N GLY A 366 -36.46 3.17 25.67
CA GLY A 366 -35.73 3.86 26.74
C GLY A 366 -34.29 4.21 26.32
N ARG A 367 -33.37 4.05 27.24
CA ARG A 367 -31.95 4.46 27.11
C ARG A 367 -31.18 3.59 26.12
N ASN A 368 -30.57 4.20 25.14
CA ASN A 368 -29.56 3.61 24.22
C ASN A 368 -28.27 4.40 24.35
N VAL A 369 -27.14 3.70 24.28
CA VAL A 369 -25.79 4.28 24.41
C VAL A 369 -25.01 4.03 23.15
N ILE A 370 -24.54 5.09 22.53
CA ILE A 370 -23.61 5.09 21.42
C ILE A 370 -22.24 5.42 22.01
N THR A 371 -21.24 4.58 21.77
CA THR A 371 -19.86 4.81 22.19
C THR A 371 -18.95 4.75 20.97
N VAL A 372 -18.06 5.72 20.83
CA VAL A 372 -17.05 5.79 19.76
C VAL A 372 -15.68 5.84 20.42
N ASN A 373 -14.77 5.03 19.97
CA ASN A 373 -13.34 5.21 20.17
C ASN A 373 -12.79 5.90 18.93
N ASP A 374 -12.11 6.99 19.12
CA ASP A 374 -11.37 7.74 18.13
C ASP A 374 -9.89 7.46 18.39
N ASP A 375 -9.18 6.93 17.40
CA ASP A 375 -7.76 6.63 17.43
C ASP A 375 -7.03 7.61 16.51
N ASP A 376 -6.63 8.73 17.10
CA ASP A 376 -5.83 9.76 16.45
C ASP A 376 -4.37 9.32 16.43
N VAL A 377 -3.84 9.15 15.23
CA VAL A 377 -2.48 8.65 14.96
C VAL A 377 -1.53 9.78 14.63
N TYR A 378 -2.04 10.88 14.07
CA TYR A 378 -1.19 11.98 13.58
C TYR A 378 -1.93 13.31 13.46
N ALA A 379 -1.33 14.37 13.98
CA ALA A 379 -1.68 15.78 13.89
C ALA A 379 -2.97 16.17 14.63
N TYR A 380 -4.11 16.21 13.97
CA TYR A 380 -5.39 16.63 14.55
C TYR A 380 -6.34 15.45 14.65
N GLY A 381 -6.94 15.25 15.82
CA GLY A 381 -7.92 14.20 16.05
C GLY A 381 -9.31 14.73 16.38
N GLY A 382 -10.30 13.86 16.36
CA GLY A 382 -11.64 14.17 16.84
C GLY A 382 -12.78 13.83 15.89
N MET A 383 -14.00 13.89 16.42
CA MET A 383 -15.21 13.82 15.62
C MET A 383 -15.43 15.18 14.95
N THR A 384 -15.14 15.27 13.65
CA THR A 384 -15.14 16.55 12.90
C THR A 384 -16.47 16.86 12.21
N GLY A 385 -17.45 15.95 12.29
CA GLY A 385 -18.84 16.20 11.88
C GLY A 385 -19.11 16.16 10.38
N PRO A 386 -19.92 17.05 9.83
CA PRO A 386 -20.64 18.14 10.51
C PRO A 386 -21.79 17.65 11.42
N GLU A 387 -22.10 18.39 12.49
CA GLU A 387 -23.15 18.05 13.46
C GLU A 387 -24.51 17.74 12.80
N ALA A 388 -24.87 18.52 11.76
CA ALA A 388 -26.14 18.36 11.04
C ALA A 388 -26.25 17.01 10.29
N ALA A 389 -25.11 16.34 10.00
CA ALA A 389 -25.09 15.02 9.37
C ALA A 389 -25.07 13.87 10.41
N MET A 390 -24.88 14.18 11.69
CA MET A 390 -24.87 13.19 12.76
C MET A 390 -26.30 12.82 13.18
N MET A 391 -26.72 11.59 12.84
CA MET A 391 -28.12 11.22 12.88
C MET A 391 -28.34 9.71 13.07
N LEU A 392 -29.35 9.38 13.84
CA LEU A 392 -29.89 8.03 13.93
C LEU A 392 -31.17 7.97 13.09
N THR A 393 -31.10 7.36 11.90
CA THR A 393 -32.24 7.17 11.01
C THR A 393 -32.93 5.84 11.35
N LEU A 394 -34.22 5.90 11.70
CA LEU A 394 -35.00 4.77 12.16
C LEU A 394 -35.68 4.03 10.99
N ALA A 395 -36.25 2.86 11.26
CA ALA A 395 -36.88 2.00 10.27
C ALA A 395 -38.09 2.64 9.56
N ASP A 396 -38.78 3.58 10.20
CA ASP A 396 -39.89 4.33 9.62
C ASP A 396 -39.47 5.56 8.80
N GLY A 397 -38.16 5.76 8.63
CA GLY A 397 -37.57 6.90 7.93
C GLY A 397 -37.44 8.16 8.77
N SER A 398 -37.94 8.16 10.01
CA SER A 398 -37.74 9.28 10.94
C SER A 398 -36.27 9.34 11.39
N ALA A 399 -35.81 10.53 11.74
CA ALA A 399 -34.42 10.74 12.13
C ALA A 399 -34.36 11.39 13.53
N VAL A 400 -33.44 10.90 14.35
CA VAL A 400 -33.09 11.47 15.64
C VAL A 400 -31.72 12.14 15.53
N PRO A 401 -31.65 13.49 15.64
CA PRO A 401 -30.37 14.20 15.65
C PRO A 401 -29.51 13.77 16.84
N ILE A 402 -28.22 13.56 16.60
CA ILE A 402 -27.25 13.19 17.61
C ILE A 402 -25.97 14.03 17.56
N GLY A 403 -25.97 15.19 16.86
CA GLY A 403 -24.83 16.07 16.76
C GLY A 403 -24.41 16.74 18.07
N ASP A 404 -25.30 16.83 19.03
CA ASP A 404 -25.06 17.44 20.34
C ASP A 404 -25.05 16.42 21.49
N GLY A 405 -24.77 16.90 22.71
CA GLY A 405 -24.87 16.11 23.94
C GLY A 405 -23.86 14.96 24.06
N TRP A 406 -22.79 14.99 23.31
CA TRP A 406 -21.68 14.09 23.46
C TRP A 406 -20.84 14.39 24.70
N ARG A 407 -20.23 13.36 25.25
CA ARG A 407 -19.24 13.46 26.31
C ARG A 407 -18.01 12.66 25.93
N TYR A 408 -16.83 13.02 26.45
CA TYR A 408 -15.57 12.40 26.11
C TYR A 408 -14.77 11.97 27.34
N ALA A 409 -13.82 11.07 27.12
CA ALA A 409 -12.77 10.73 28.08
C ALA A 409 -11.50 10.33 27.33
N ILE A 410 -10.34 10.77 27.84
CA ILE A 410 -9.05 10.33 27.30
C ILE A 410 -8.87 8.86 27.66
N ALA A 411 -8.49 8.05 26.68
CA ALA A 411 -8.35 6.62 26.86
C ALA A 411 -7.11 6.24 27.69
N LYS A 412 -7.12 5.07 28.28
CA LYS A 412 -5.88 4.43 28.79
C LYS A 412 -4.95 4.17 27.62
N ARG A 413 -3.66 4.39 27.81
CA ARG A 413 -2.66 4.10 26.80
C ARG A 413 -2.51 2.60 26.64
N VAL A 414 -2.63 2.12 25.40
CA VAL A 414 -2.41 0.71 25.03
C VAL A 414 -1.16 0.65 24.16
N ALA A 415 -0.29 -0.32 24.41
CA ALA A 415 0.89 -0.52 23.61
C ALA A 415 0.54 -1.16 22.25
N GLY A 416 1.19 -0.69 21.19
CA GLY A 416 0.98 -1.16 19.83
C GLY A 416 -0.24 -0.53 19.15
N ASN A 417 -0.39 -0.82 17.87
CA ASN A 417 -1.46 -0.25 17.05
C ASN A 417 -2.77 -1.04 17.19
N ALA A 418 -3.89 -0.33 17.22
CA ALA A 418 -5.20 -0.95 17.22
C ALA A 418 -5.42 -1.81 15.96
N PRO A 419 -6.08 -2.98 16.09
CA PRO A 419 -6.47 -3.79 14.94
C PRO A 419 -7.44 -3.03 14.03
N ARG A 420 -7.14 -2.98 12.73
CA ARG A 420 -8.02 -2.40 11.72
C ARG A 420 -8.99 -3.45 11.16
N SER A 421 -10.11 -3.00 10.62
CA SER A 421 -11.05 -3.88 9.92
C SER A 421 -10.40 -4.47 8.66
N PRO A 422 -10.61 -5.75 8.33
CA PRO A 422 -10.02 -6.36 7.14
C PRO A 422 -10.44 -5.74 5.80
N TRP A 423 -11.54 -5.00 5.75
CA TRP A 423 -12.04 -4.25 4.59
C TRP A 423 -11.66 -2.76 4.62
N ASP A 424 -10.76 -2.38 5.50
CA ASP A 424 -10.39 -1.00 5.77
C ASP A 424 -9.56 -0.39 4.63
N ASP A 425 -10.22 -0.06 3.53
CA ASP A 425 -9.73 0.67 2.37
C ASP A 425 -8.30 0.25 1.95
N ILE A 426 -7.35 1.17 1.95
CA ILE A 426 -5.95 0.93 1.54
C ILE A 426 -5.14 0.09 2.54
N ASN A 427 -5.66 -0.15 3.75
CA ASN A 427 -4.99 -0.89 4.82
C ASN A 427 -5.69 -2.22 5.17
N GLY A 428 -6.73 -2.57 4.43
CA GLY A 428 -7.44 -3.82 4.60
C GLY A 428 -6.62 -5.06 4.20
N ALA A 429 -7.16 -6.22 4.46
CA ALA A 429 -6.51 -7.49 4.13
C ALA A 429 -6.77 -7.86 2.66
N GLY A 430 -5.81 -7.62 1.78
CA GLY A 430 -5.93 -7.97 0.36
C GLY A 430 -6.73 -6.99 -0.49
N THR A 431 -7.18 -5.87 0.05
CA THR A 431 -8.05 -4.91 -0.66
C THR A 431 -7.40 -4.31 -1.90
N LEU A 432 -6.11 -3.99 -1.84
CA LEU A 432 -5.35 -3.47 -2.98
C LEU A 432 -4.94 -4.57 -3.96
N TYR A 433 -4.59 -5.76 -3.45
CA TYR A 433 -4.40 -6.90 -4.33
C TYR A 433 -5.66 -7.16 -5.16
N ASN A 434 -6.82 -7.21 -4.53
CA ASN A 434 -8.09 -7.46 -5.17
C ASN A 434 -8.46 -6.38 -6.20
N GLY A 435 -8.21 -5.10 -5.89
CA GLY A 435 -8.58 -3.96 -6.72
C GLY A 435 -7.57 -3.62 -7.82
N MET A 436 -6.27 -3.80 -7.57
CA MET A 436 -5.20 -3.31 -8.43
C MET A 436 -4.33 -4.39 -9.06
N ILE A 437 -4.02 -5.47 -8.32
CA ILE A 437 -3.10 -6.52 -8.81
C ILE A 437 -3.86 -7.65 -9.50
N ALA A 438 -4.96 -8.13 -8.92
CA ALA A 438 -5.74 -9.21 -9.49
C ALA A 438 -6.24 -8.92 -10.93
N PRO A 439 -6.74 -7.71 -11.25
CA PRO A 439 -7.22 -7.40 -12.60
C PRO A 439 -6.11 -7.29 -13.66
N ILE A 440 -4.82 -7.18 -13.28
CA ILE A 440 -3.69 -7.29 -14.23
C ILE A 440 -3.72 -8.66 -14.95
N GLY A 441 -4.24 -9.68 -14.27
CA GLY A 441 -4.36 -11.02 -14.83
C GLY A 441 -3.01 -11.75 -14.91
N ALA A 442 -2.92 -12.69 -15.84
CA ALA A 442 -1.73 -13.55 -16.03
C ALA A 442 -0.72 -12.92 -17.00
N THR A 443 -0.32 -11.67 -16.74
CA THR A 443 0.71 -10.98 -17.51
C THR A 443 2.09 -11.52 -17.14
N ALA A 444 2.88 -11.98 -18.12
CA ALA A 444 4.25 -12.39 -17.87
C ALA A 444 5.14 -11.18 -17.60
N LEU A 445 6.06 -11.29 -16.63
CA LEU A 445 6.93 -10.22 -16.17
C LEU A 445 8.41 -10.64 -16.24
N ALA A 446 9.28 -9.70 -16.55
CA ALA A 446 10.74 -9.82 -16.43
C ALA A 446 11.20 -9.59 -14.97
N GLY A 447 10.46 -8.82 -14.20
CA GLY A 447 10.81 -8.55 -12.81
C GLY A 447 9.79 -7.68 -12.09
N ILE A 448 9.94 -7.59 -10.76
CA ILE A 448 9.12 -6.78 -9.86
C ILE A 448 10.04 -5.86 -9.07
N ALA A 449 9.65 -4.59 -8.91
CA ALA A 449 10.25 -3.65 -7.97
C ALA A 449 9.24 -3.35 -6.85
N TRP A 450 9.68 -3.46 -5.59
CA TRP A 450 8.86 -3.23 -4.40
C TRP A 450 9.48 -2.15 -3.52
N TYR A 451 8.74 -1.08 -3.22
CA TYR A 451 9.17 -0.01 -2.33
C TYR A 451 8.07 0.32 -1.33
N GLN A 452 8.14 -0.30 -0.15
CA GLN A 452 7.14 -0.19 0.91
C GLN A 452 7.77 -0.65 2.24
N GLY A 453 7.20 -0.23 3.36
CA GLY A 453 7.58 -0.69 4.69
C GLY A 453 7.27 0.33 5.77
N GLU A 454 7.17 1.61 5.45
CA GLU A 454 6.94 2.72 6.38
C GLU A 454 5.65 2.53 7.19
N SER A 455 4.57 2.09 6.52
CA SER A 455 3.27 1.83 7.17
C SER A 455 3.23 0.54 7.99
N ASP A 456 4.28 -0.28 7.93
CA ASP A 456 4.42 -1.52 8.68
C ASP A 456 5.47 -1.44 9.81
N THR A 457 6.11 -0.29 10.01
CA THR A 457 7.06 -0.08 11.12
C THR A 457 6.37 -0.28 12.47
N GLY A 458 7.05 -0.99 13.39
CA GLY A 458 6.49 -1.37 14.68
C GLY A 458 5.44 -2.49 14.62
N LEU A 459 5.15 -3.06 13.44
CA LEU A 459 4.28 -4.21 13.28
C LEU A 459 5.09 -5.50 13.08
N PRO A 460 4.92 -6.54 13.91
CA PRO A 460 5.71 -7.77 13.82
C PRO A 460 5.38 -8.55 12.53
N GLY A 461 6.35 -9.35 12.04
CA GLY A 461 6.13 -10.34 10.99
C GLY A 461 6.18 -9.81 9.55
N TYR A 462 6.81 -8.66 9.30
CA TYR A 462 6.95 -8.10 7.94
C TYR A 462 7.66 -9.06 6.97
N GLU A 463 8.74 -9.74 7.40
CA GLU A 463 9.46 -10.74 6.59
C GLU A 463 8.54 -11.84 6.06
N THR A 464 7.73 -12.42 6.95
CA THR A 464 6.78 -13.49 6.61
C THR A 464 5.72 -13.03 5.63
N ARG A 465 5.18 -11.81 5.84
CA ARG A 465 4.18 -11.21 4.92
C ARG A 465 4.78 -10.91 3.56
N LEU A 466 5.98 -10.35 3.50
CA LEU A 466 6.66 -10.04 2.23
C LEU A 466 6.94 -11.33 1.43
N ALA A 467 7.46 -12.36 2.07
CA ALA A 467 7.69 -13.65 1.44
C ALA A 467 6.39 -14.30 0.92
N ALA A 468 5.30 -14.22 1.71
CA ALA A 468 4.00 -14.76 1.31
C ALA A 468 3.37 -13.97 0.15
N MET A 469 3.46 -12.64 0.18
CA MET A 469 2.97 -11.76 -0.88
C MET A 469 3.64 -12.08 -2.21
N ILE A 470 4.97 -12.13 -2.24
CA ILE A 470 5.73 -12.39 -3.47
C ILE A 470 5.46 -13.80 -4.01
N ARG A 471 5.34 -14.81 -3.15
CA ARG A 471 4.91 -16.15 -3.61
C ARG A 471 3.54 -16.11 -4.29
N GLY A 472 2.57 -15.38 -3.70
CA GLY A 472 1.24 -15.21 -4.26
C GLY A 472 1.26 -14.48 -5.62
N TRP A 473 2.07 -13.43 -5.76
CA TRP A 473 2.23 -12.71 -7.03
C TRP A 473 2.92 -13.56 -8.10
N ARG A 474 3.99 -14.27 -7.75
CA ARG A 474 4.64 -15.24 -8.66
C ARG A 474 3.69 -16.31 -9.15
N GLN A 475 2.79 -16.78 -8.29
CA GLN A 475 1.73 -17.73 -8.67
C GLN A 475 0.73 -17.09 -9.64
N GLN A 476 0.26 -15.87 -9.39
CA GLN A 476 -0.66 -15.15 -10.27
C GLN A 476 -0.05 -14.93 -11.67
N PHE A 477 1.20 -14.47 -11.72
CA PHE A 477 1.91 -14.18 -12.96
C PHE A 477 2.52 -15.43 -13.62
N GLY A 478 2.32 -16.61 -13.04
CA GLY A 478 2.65 -17.90 -13.64
C GLY A 478 4.13 -18.22 -13.73
N ALA A 479 5.00 -17.54 -12.95
CA ALA A 479 6.44 -17.77 -12.97
C ALA A 479 7.02 -17.73 -11.55
N PRO A 480 7.41 -18.88 -10.97
CA PRO A 480 7.86 -18.98 -9.57
C PRO A 480 9.19 -18.26 -9.29
N ALA A 481 9.95 -17.97 -10.32
CA ALA A 481 11.28 -17.37 -10.24
C ALA A 481 11.32 -15.91 -10.75
N ILE A 482 10.18 -15.19 -10.79
CA ILE A 482 10.20 -13.78 -11.19
C ILE A 482 11.16 -13.00 -10.26
N PRO A 483 12.17 -12.31 -10.84
CA PRO A 483 13.09 -11.47 -10.09
C PRO A 483 12.39 -10.40 -9.27
N LEU A 484 12.88 -10.16 -8.04
CA LEU A 484 12.37 -9.12 -7.15
C LEU A 484 13.51 -8.20 -6.71
N ALA A 485 13.37 -6.91 -6.97
CA ALA A 485 14.19 -5.87 -6.37
C ALA A 485 13.40 -5.14 -5.28
N ILE A 486 13.94 -5.07 -4.06
CA ILE A 486 13.35 -4.38 -2.93
C ILE A 486 14.12 -3.08 -2.71
N ALA A 487 13.47 -1.92 -2.81
CA ALA A 487 14.04 -0.69 -2.28
C ALA A 487 13.92 -0.74 -0.74
N GLN A 488 15.06 -0.77 -0.06
CA GLN A 488 15.09 -0.77 1.40
C GLN A 488 14.62 0.59 1.92
N LEU A 489 14.04 0.65 3.12
CA LEU A 489 13.61 1.92 3.69
C LEU A 489 14.81 2.87 3.86
N ALA A 490 14.69 4.09 3.33
CA ALA A 490 15.65 5.18 3.56
C ALA A 490 15.58 5.67 5.01
N ASN A 491 16.53 6.48 5.45
CA ASN A 491 16.51 7.08 6.77
C ASN A 491 15.44 8.19 6.86
N TYR A 492 14.76 8.24 8.01
CA TYR A 492 13.74 9.24 8.33
C TYR A 492 13.63 9.44 9.85
N GLY A 493 13.31 10.63 10.29
CA GLY A 493 13.13 10.97 11.70
C GLY A 493 14.43 11.45 12.38
N THR A 494 14.37 11.65 13.69
CA THR A 494 15.47 12.23 14.46
C THR A 494 16.65 11.25 14.52
N PRO A 495 17.88 11.69 14.17
CA PRO A 495 19.07 10.88 14.34
C PRO A 495 19.28 10.49 15.82
N PRO A 496 19.65 9.23 16.11
CA PRO A 496 19.81 8.76 17.48
C PRO A 496 21.07 9.31 18.13
N ILE A 497 21.00 9.64 19.41
CA ILE A 497 22.16 10.01 20.23
C ILE A 497 22.76 8.81 21.00
N ALA A 498 22.03 7.72 21.09
CA ALA A 498 22.41 6.47 21.72
C ALA A 498 21.76 5.28 21.00
N PRO A 499 22.32 4.06 21.11
CA PRO A 499 21.66 2.85 20.59
C PRO A 499 20.28 2.62 21.20
N GLY A 500 19.35 2.17 20.37
CA GLY A 500 17.97 1.87 20.78
C GLY A 500 17.30 0.85 19.85
N GLU A 501 16.05 0.51 20.15
CA GLU A 501 15.24 -0.29 19.24
C GLU A 501 14.58 0.63 18.21
N SER A 502 14.36 0.10 16.99
CA SER A 502 13.84 0.88 15.85
C SER A 502 12.97 0.01 14.96
N GLY A 503 11.70 0.37 14.83
CA GLY A 503 10.78 -0.30 13.92
C GLY A 503 11.20 -0.18 12.44
N TRP A 504 11.90 0.89 12.08
CA TRP A 504 12.47 1.07 10.73
C TRP A 504 13.63 0.10 10.48
N ALA A 505 14.51 -0.07 11.47
CA ALA A 505 15.61 -1.02 11.37
C ALA A 505 15.09 -2.47 11.29
N GLU A 506 14.04 -2.81 12.05
CA GLU A 506 13.39 -4.13 11.98
C GLU A 506 12.82 -4.41 10.58
N VAL A 507 12.16 -3.44 9.94
CA VAL A 507 11.65 -3.60 8.57
C VAL A 507 12.80 -3.75 7.58
N ARG A 508 13.87 -2.94 7.68
CA ARG A 508 15.07 -3.08 6.83
C ARG A 508 15.71 -4.46 6.95
N GLU A 509 15.81 -4.97 8.18
CA GLU A 509 16.35 -6.30 8.45
C GLU A 509 15.44 -7.40 7.88
N ALA A 510 14.12 -7.26 8.04
CA ALA A 510 13.15 -8.18 7.45
C ALA A 510 13.23 -8.21 5.91
N GLN A 511 13.43 -7.07 5.26
CA GLN A 511 13.66 -6.97 3.81
C GLN A 511 14.96 -7.68 3.40
N ARG A 512 16.04 -7.47 4.13
CA ARG A 512 17.34 -8.12 3.91
C ARG A 512 17.26 -9.64 4.09
N LEU A 513 16.66 -10.10 5.18
CA LEU A 513 16.53 -11.52 5.49
C LEU A 513 15.65 -12.25 4.48
N MET A 514 14.53 -11.66 4.08
CA MET A 514 13.66 -12.22 3.05
C MET A 514 14.40 -12.35 1.72
N ALA A 515 15.10 -11.31 1.28
CA ALA A 515 15.87 -11.35 0.03
C ALA A 515 17.00 -12.38 0.08
N ALA A 516 17.70 -12.50 1.22
CA ALA A 516 18.78 -13.49 1.40
C ALA A 516 18.29 -14.95 1.33
N ARG A 517 17.02 -15.21 1.71
CA ARG A 517 16.40 -16.55 1.68
C ARG A 517 15.74 -16.89 0.36
N ASP A 518 15.43 -15.86 -0.44
CA ASP A 518 14.71 -15.99 -1.69
C ASP A 518 15.66 -16.04 -2.86
N GLY A 519 16.16 -16.99 -3.40
CA GLY A 519 17.20 -17.06 -4.46
C GLY A 519 16.96 -16.17 -5.71
N HIS A 520 15.81 -15.48 -5.81
CA HIS A 520 15.42 -14.60 -6.90
C HIS A 520 15.07 -13.17 -6.42
N ALA A 521 15.52 -12.79 -5.24
CA ALA A 521 15.31 -11.45 -4.70
C ALA A 521 16.65 -10.78 -4.33
N GLY A 522 16.65 -9.45 -4.34
CA GLY A 522 17.76 -8.63 -3.88
C GLY A 522 17.30 -7.29 -3.33
N VAL A 523 18.16 -6.64 -2.56
CA VAL A 523 17.88 -5.35 -1.91
C VAL A 523 18.70 -4.24 -2.55
N ALA A 524 18.01 -3.18 -2.96
CA ALA A 524 18.61 -1.90 -3.29
C ALA A 524 18.70 -1.09 -1.97
N VAL A 525 19.88 -0.98 -1.40
CA VAL A 525 20.13 -0.23 -0.17
C VAL A 525 19.95 1.27 -0.43
N THR A 526 19.17 1.97 0.40
CA THR A 526 18.86 3.39 0.25
C THR A 526 19.09 4.19 1.54
N ILE A 527 19.85 3.62 2.47
CA ILE A 527 20.09 4.22 3.79
C ILE A 527 20.76 5.59 3.75
N ASP A 528 21.46 5.91 2.68
CA ASP A 528 22.17 7.15 2.39
C ASP A 528 21.35 8.14 1.54
N LEU A 529 20.14 7.78 1.13
CA LEU A 529 19.29 8.55 0.20
C LEU A 529 18.05 9.14 0.89
N GLY A 530 17.96 9.07 2.22
CA GLY A 530 16.83 9.59 2.97
C GLY A 530 17.03 11.04 3.43
N ASP A 531 15.97 11.60 4.00
CA ASP A 531 15.96 12.90 4.64
C ASP A 531 15.35 12.75 6.04
N PRO A 532 16.03 13.18 7.11
CA PRO A 532 15.48 13.12 8.46
C PRO A 532 14.16 13.89 8.65
N LEU A 533 13.88 14.87 7.80
CA LEU A 533 12.71 15.74 7.91
C LEU A 533 11.64 15.44 6.87
N ASP A 534 11.96 14.64 5.84
CA ASP A 534 11.01 14.28 4.79
C ASP A 534 10.98 12.74 4.61
N ILE A 535 9.82 12.14 4.90
CA ILE A 535 9.57 10.71 4.69
C ILE A 535 9.59 10.31 3.20
N HIS A 536 9.49 11.30 2.30
CA HIS A 536 9.50 11.14 0.84
C HIS A 536 10.76 11.76 0.22
N PRO A 537 11.96 11.22 0.50
CA PRO A 537 13.20 11.83 0.00
C PRO A 537 13.20 11.88 -1.53
N GLY A 538 13.69 13.00 -2.07
CA GLY A 538 13.64 13.30 -3.51
C GLY A 538 14.59 12.49 -4.39
N GLU A 539 15.62 11.85 -3.85
CA GLU A 539 16.71 11.13 -4.55
C GLU A 539 16.25 9.87 -5.31
N LYS A 540 15.16 9.96 -6.08
CA LYS A 540 14.53 8.80 -6.75
C LYS A 540 15.32 8.28 -7.95
N HIS A 541 16.16 9.12 -8.56
CA HIS A 541 17.07 8.68 -9.61
C HIS A 541 18.04 7.62 -9.09
N ALA A 542 18.72 7.91 -7.97
CA ALA A 542 19.65 6.96 -7.35
C ALA A 542 18.93 5.66 -6.91
N VAL A 543 17.71 5.77 -6.36
CA VAL A 543 16.88 4.61 -6.03
C VAL A 543 16.60 3.75 -7.27
N GLY A 544 16.15 4.36 -8.38
CA GLY A 544 15.88 3.66 -9.63
C GLY A 544 17.13 2.97 -10.20
N GLN A 545 18.28 3.65 -10.20
CA GLN A 545 19.56 3.08 -10.62
C GLN A 545 19.95 1.85 -9.79
N ARG A 546 19.76 1.90 -8.46
CA ARG A 546 20.06 0.77 -7.55
C ARG A 546 19.09 -0.40 -7.76
N LEU A 547 17.81 -0.13 -7.97
CA LEU A 547 16.83 -1.17 -8.34
C LEU A 547 17.20 -1.86 -9.65
N ALA A 548 17.61 -1.11 -10.67
CA ALA A 548 18.08 -1.67 -11.93
C ALA A 548 19.34 -2.54 -11.75
N ARG A 549 20.30 -2.10 -10.92
CA ARG A 549 21.51 -2.90 -10.59
C ARG A 549 21.15 -4.23 -9.92
N VAL A 550 20.13 -4.27 -9.07
CA VAL A 550 19.63 -5.49 -8.42
C VAL A 550 18.95 -6.42 -9.44
N LEU A 551 18.12 -5.87 -10.34
CA LEU A 551 17.40 -6.68 -11.32
C LEU A 551 18.32 -7.26 -12.42
N ARG A 552 19.37 -6.56 -12.81
CA ARG A 552 20.25 -7.01 -13.91
C ARG A 552 20.85 -8.41 -13.71
N PRO A 553 21.49 -8.75 -12.57
CA PRO A 553 21.96 -10.12 -12.35
C PRO A 553 20.82 -11.14 -12.22
N LEU A 554 19.68 -10.76 -11.65
CA LEU A 554 18.56 -11.67 -11.41
C LEU A 554 17.76 -11.97 -12.69
N ALA A 555 17.54 -10.97 -13.55
CA ALA A 555 16.73 -11.11 -14.76
C ALA A 555 17.56 -11.49 -15.99
N TYR A 556 18.82 -11.05 -16.06
CA TYR A 556 19.66 -11.20 -17.27
C TYR A 556 20.97 -11.97 -17.02
N GLY A 557 21.27 -12.34 -15.78
CA GLY A 557 22.57 -12.96 -15.45
C GLY A 557 23.76 -12.01 -15.62
N ALA A 558 23.51 -10.71 -15.78
CA ALA A 558 24.53 -9.70 -16.03
C ALA A 558 25.28 -9.36 -14.73
N ARG A 559 26.59 -9.12 -14.82
CA ARG A 559 27.34 -8.63 -13.67
C ARG A 559 27.02 -7.16 -13.42
N ALA A 560 26.57 -6.82 -12.20
CA ALA A 560 26.36 -5.46 -11.75
C ALA A 560 26.72 -5.35 -10.26
N PRO A 561 27.37 -4.25 -9.82
CA PRO A 561 27.58 -4.00 -8.40
C PRO A 561 26.22 -3.80 -7.72
N THR A 562 25.94 -4.61 -6.69
CA THR A 562 24.70 -4.50 -5.89
C THR A 562 24.93 -3.92 -4.49
N GLY A 563 26.20 -3.69 -4.14
CA GLY A 563 26.65 -3.15 -2.86
C GLY A 563 27.04 -4.21 -1.83
N PRO A 564 27.75 -3.78 -0.78
CA PRO A 564 28.22 -4.66 0.28
C PRO A 564 27.09 -5.24 1.12
N ALA A 565 27.09 -6.55 1.35
CA ALA A 565 26.16 -7.26 2.19
C ALA A 565 26.90 -8.04 3.28
N ILE A 566 26.39 -8.02 4.54
CA ILE A 566 26.98 -8.79 5.64
C ILE A 566 26.93 -10.29 5.34
N ALA A 567 28.07 -10.95 5.48
CA ALA A 567 28.21 -12.39 5.23
C ALA A 567 28.45 -13.19 6.52
N SER A 568 29.33 -12.71 7.41
CA SER A 568 29.64 -13.41 8.65
C SER A 568 30.18 -12.45 9.72
N ALA A 569 30.10 -12.90 10.96
CA ALA A 569 30.73 -12.29 12.12
C ALA A 569 31.58 -13.34 12.85
N SER A 570 32.72 -12.93 13.38
CA SER A 570 33.60 -13.81 14.17
C SER A 570 34.34 -13.01 15.26
N ARG A 571 34.78 -13.71 16.30
CA ARG A 571 35.67 -13.15 17.34
C ARG A 571 37.12 -13.39 16.93
N THR A 572 37.95 -12.40 17.16
CA THR A 572 39.42 -12.54 17.05
C THR A 572 40.04 -12.95 18.38
N PRO A 573 41.27 -13.47 18.39
CA PRO A 573 41.94 -13.89 19.65
C PRO A 573 42.13 -12.77 20.65
N ASP A 574 42.23 -11.53 20.22
CA ASP A 574 42.34 -10.34 21.07
C ASP A 574 40.98 -9.82 21.60
N GLY A 575 39.89 -10.56 21.30
CA GLY A 575 38.53 -10.24 21.72
C GLY A 575 37.77 -9.29 20.82
N SER A 576 38.38 -8.73 19.77
CA SER A 576 37.70 -7.88 18.77
C SER A 576 36.65 -8.68 17.97
N VAL A 577 35.72 -7.99 17.30
CA VAL A 577 34.70 -8.59 16.42
C VAL A 577 35.01 -8.25 14.97
N THR A 578 35.24 -9.26 14.15
CA THR A 578 35.41 -9.09 12.70
C THR A 578 34.12 -9.40 11.96
N LEU A 579 33.65 -8.46 11.18
CA LEU A 579 32.52 -8.54 10.27
C LEU A 579 33.05 -8.64 8.85
N ARG A 580 32.58 -9.63 8.09
CA ARG A 580 32.95 -9.83 6.69
C ARG A 580 31.77 -9.58 5.78
N PHE A 581 32.04 -8.93 4.65
CA PHE A 581 31.04 -8.55 3.65
C PHE A 581 31.30 -9.24 2.32
N THR A 582 30.22 -9.52 1.58
CA THR A 582 30.23 -9.95 0.17
C THR A 582 29.73 -8.83 -0.71
N GLY A 583 29.90 -8.95 -2.04
CA GLY A 583 29.43 -7.95 -2.99
C GLY A 583 30.20 -6.62 -2.96
N VAL A 584 31.31 -6.56 -2.24
CA VAL A 584 32.19 -5.38 -2.18
C VAL A 584 32.89 -5.20 -3.52
N THR A 585 32.76 -4.02 -4.11
CA THR A 585 33.55 -3.60 -5.25
C THR A 585 34.82 -2.93 -4.73
N GLY A 586 36.01 -3.47 -5.07
CA GLY A 586 37.27 -2.94 -4.54
C GLY A 586 37.39 -3.13 -3.03
N ALA A 587 37.25 -2.04 -2.25
CA ALA A 587 37.37 -2.06 -0.80
C ALA A 587 36.28 -1.24 -0.11
N LEU A 588 36.06 -1.48 1.19
CA LEU A 588 35.20 -0.68 2.05
C LEU A 588 35.94 0.57 2.53
N HIS A 589 35.27 1.72 2.46
CA HIS A 589 35.79 3.02 2.87
C HIS A 589 34.83 3.73 3.83
N ALA A 590 35.38 4.24 4.93
CA ALA A 590 34.69 5.17 5.82
C ALA A 590 34.85 6.60 5.28
N GLN A 591 33.78 7.20 4.80
CA GLN A 591 33.84 8.54 4.22
C GLN A 591 33.86 9.63 5.31
N ALA A 592 34.67 10.67 5.12
CA ALA A 592 34.77 11.85 5.99
C ALA A 592 35.06 11.57 7.48
N ALA A 593 35.52 10.37 7.84
CA ALA A 593 35.89 10.00 9.21
C ALA A 593 37.06 9.00 9.22
N ARG A 594 37.72 8.86 10.39
CA ARG A 594 38.84 7.91 10.56
C ARG A 594 38.39 6.44 10.55
N GLY A 595 37.11 6.19 10.79
CA GLY A 595 36.52 4.84 10.83
C GLY A 595 35.04 4.87 10.54
N PRO A 596 34.43 3.68 10.34
CA PRO A 596 33.00 3.54 10.07
C PRO A 596 32.17 3.94 11.30
N ILE A 597 31.03 4.59 11.06
CA ILE A 597 30.06 5.04 12.06
C ILE A 597 28.81 4.16 12.00
N GLY A 598 28.10 4.01 13.13
CA GLY A 598 26.82 3.33 13.21
C GLY A 598 26.89 1.85 13.55
N PHE A 599 28.06 1.35 13.96
CA PHE A 599 28.17 -0.02 14.51
C PHE A 599 27.84 -0.06 15.99
N GLU A 600 27.16 -1.14 16.38
CA GLU A 600 26.82 -1.44 17.77
C GLU A 600 27.22 -2.86 18.13
N LEU A 601 27.67 -3.05 19.38
CA LEU A 601 27.89 -4.34 20.01
C LEU A 601 26.88 -4.52 21.15
N CYS A 602 26.15 -5.64 21.14
CA CYS A 602 25.06 -5.91 22.07
C CYS A 602 25.34 -7.17 22.90
N GLY A 603 25.02 -7.11 24.18
CA GLY A 603 24.97 -8.26 25.10
C GLY A 603 23.63 -8.98 25.03
N THR A 604 23.34 -9.81 26.02
CA THR A 604 22.09 -10.57 26.17
C THR A 604 20.91 -9.71 26.63
N GLU A 605 21.20 -8.71 27.46
CA GLU A 605 20.17 -7.90 28.10
C GLU A 605 19.57 -6.85 27.12
N VAL A 606 18.30 -6.55 27.29
CA VAL A 606 17.63 -5.44 26.59
C VAL A 606 18.33 -4.13 26.97
N GLY A 607 18.58 -3.26 25.98
CA GLY A 607 19.29 -2.00 26.19
C GLY A 607 20.81 -2.15 26.40
N SER A 608 21.38 -3.33 26.19
CA SER A 608 22.83 -3.57 26.33
C SER A 608 23.67 -3.14 25.12
N CYS A 609 23.03 -2.70 24.03
CA CYS A 609 23.72 -2.22 22.84
C CYS A 609 24.49 -0.93 23.11
N ARG A 610 25.66 -0.83 22.52
CA ARG A 610 26.55 0.34 22.64
C ARG A 610 27.32 0.54 21.36
N TYR A 611 27.61 1.78 21.00
CA TYR A 611 28.40 2.09 19.82
C TYR A 611 29.82 1.52 19.94
N ALA A 612 30.32 1.01 18.83
CA ALA A 612 31.65 0.43 18.73
C ALA A 612 32.46 1.13 17.62
N ASN A 613 33.72 1.46 17.94
CA ASN A 613 34.66 1.93 16.95
C ASN A 613 35.17 0.79 16.10
N GLY A 614 35.35 1.03 14.81
CA GLY A 614 35.82 0.04 13.86
C GLY A 614 36.87 0.54 12.90
N ILE A 615 37.52 -0.41 12.23
CA ILE A 615 38.45 -0.17 11.13
C ILE A 615 37.96 -0.97 9.93
N ALA A 616 37.75 -0.29 8.80
CA ALA A 616 37.43 -0.91 7.52
C ALA A 616 38.71 -1.24 6.75
N GLN A 617 38.82 -2.48 6.24
CA GLN A 617 39.95 -2.91 5.43
C GLN A 617 39.52 -4.00 4.45
N GLY A 618 39.62 -3.72 3.16
CA GLY A 618 39.17 -4.64 2.12
C GLY A 618 37.66 -4.96 2.23
N ASP A 619 37.33 -6.23 2.43
CA ASP A 619 35.96 -6.71 2.59
C ASP A 619 35.53 -6.86 4.07
N ARG A 620 36.24 -6.24 5.01
CA ARG A 620 36.06 -6.45 6.45
C ARG A 620 35.96 -5.17 7.25
N VAL A 621 35.26 -5.27 8.38
CA VAL A 621 35.28 -4.28 9.45
C VAL A 621 35.62 -4.99 10.75
N THR A 622 36.67 -4.53 11.43
CA THR A 622 37.04 -5.02 12.76
C THR A 622 36.60 -3.99 13.81
N LEU A 623 35.74 -4.43 14.75
CA LEU A 623 35.20 -3.62 15.83
C LEU A 623 35.94 -3.87 17.12
N ALA A 624 36.40 -2.80 17.76
CA ALA A 624 36.99 -2.87 19.09
C ALA A 624 35.92 -3.19 20.16
N THR A 625 36.26 -4.02 21.12
CA THR A 625 35.38 -4.36 22.26
C THR A 625 35.85 -3.61 23.52
N ASP A 626 34.93 -3.41 24.45
CA ASP A 626 35.15 -2.75 25.75
C ASP A 626 35.26 -3.73 26.92
N GLY A 627 35.45 -5.02 26.61
CA GLY A 627 35.53 -6.10 27.60
C GLY A 627 34.18 -6.59 28.13
N LYS A 628 33.06 -5.94 27.77
CA LYS A 628 31.72 -6.42 28.13
C LYS A 628 31.27 -7.55 27.19
N PRO A 629 30.37 -8.43 27.65
CA PRO A 629 29.82 -9.48 26.80
C PRO A 629 29.23 -8.94 25.51
N VAL A 630 29.47 -9.64 24.40
CA VAL A 630 28.90 -9.34 23.08
C VAL A 630 28.30 -10.62 22.53
N VAL A 631 27.04 -10.63 22.16
CA VAL A 631 26.36 -11.77 21.53
C VAL A 631 25.88 -11.47 20.12
N ARG A 632 25.76 -10.20 19.77
CA ARG A 632 25.39 -9.77 18.43
C ARG A 632 26.03 -8.43 18.07
N ALA A 633 26.14 -8.16 16.78
CA ALA A 633 26.55 -6.89 16.24
C ALA A 633 25.42 -6.32 15.35
N ARG A 634 25.26 -5.01 15.38
CA ARG A 634 24.33 -4.24 14.54
C ARG A 634 25.08 -3.17 13.76
N TYR A 635 24.51 -2.80 12.62
CA TYR A 635 24.94 -1.65 11.83
C TYR A 635 23.73 -0.84 11.41
N ALA A 636 23.80 0.47 11.58
CA ALA A 636 22.76 1.42 11.20
C ALA A 636 21.35 1.07 11.77
N TRP A 637 21.32 0.63 13.05
CA TRP A 637 20.11 0.17 13.73
C TRP A 637 19.36 1.33 14.39
N ALA A 638 18.72 2.16 13.57
CA ALA A 638 17.90 3.31 13.98
C ALA A 638 16.95 3.73 12.87
N ASP A 639 16.00 4.62 13.17
CA ASP A 639 15.10 5.18 12.15
C ASP A 639 15.91 6.06 11.17
N SER A 640 16.74 6.96 11.69
CA SER A 640 17.61 7.84 10.92
C SER A 640 19.08 7.71 11.36
N PRO A 641 19.76 6.58 11.06
CA PRO A 641 21.15 6.38 11.49
C PRO A 641 22.12 7.28 10.72
N VAL A 642 23.17 7.73 11.39
CA VAL A 642 24.32 8.36 10.73
C VAL A 642 25.24 7.26 10.23
N VAL A 643 25.49 7.21 8.93
CA VAL A 643 26.30 6.19 8.26
C VAL A 643 27.32 6.81 7.31
N ASN A 644 28.46 6.15 7.11
CA ASN A 644 29.52 6.65 6.24
C ASN A 644 30.32 5.54 5.55
N LEU A 645 29.83 4.30 5.56
CA LEU A 645 30.57 3.15 5.03
C LEU A 645 30.02 2.75 3.65
N SER A 646 30.86 2.81 2.63
CA SER A 646 30.56 2.42 1.24
C SER A 646 31.75 1.72 0.59
N ASP A 647 31.56 1.15 -0.58
CA ASP A 647 32.59 0.55 -1.41
C ASP A 647 33.07 1.48 -2.55
N ASP A 648 34.02 1.04 -3.40
CA ASP A 648 34.54 1.82 -4.52
C ASP A 648 33.48 2.13 -5.59
N ALA A 649 32.37 1.39 -5.63
CA ALA A 649 31.23 1.68 -6.50
C ALA A 649 30.29 2.74 -5.91
N GLN A 650 30.66 3.37 -4.79
CA GLN A 650 29.85 4.34 -4.03
C GLN A 650 28.51 3.75 -3.56
N LEU A 651 28.46 2.45 -3.30
CA LEU A 651 27.30 1.79 -2.76
C LEU A 651 27.44 1.61 -1.25
N PRO A 652 26.44 2.02 -0.44
CA PRO A 652 26.53 1.94 1.00
C PRO A 652 26.40 0.50 1.50
N VAL A 653 26.98 0.21 2.66
CA VAL A 653 26.67 -0.98 3.44
C VAL A 653 25.23 -0.87 3.96
N GLY A 654 24.41 -1.88 3.73
CA GLY A 654 23.03 -1.94 4.24
C GLY A 654 22.97 -2.22 5.74
N PRO A 655 21.92 -1.73 6.42
CA PRO A 655 21.63 -2.09 7.82
C PRO A 655 21.48 -3.58 8.06
N PHE A 656 21.92 -4.05 9.21
CA PHE A 656 21.79 -5.45 9.61
C PHE A 656 21.90 -5.68 11.13
N GLU A 657 21.39 -6.81 11.58
CA GLU A 657 21.76 -7.45 12.84
C GLU A 657 22.37 -8.83 12.55
N ILE A 658 23.45 -9.20 13.22
CA ILE A 658 24.07 -10.52 13.10
C ILE A 658 24.48 -11.07 14.48
N VAL A 659 24.14 -12.33 14.74
CA VAL A 659 24.52 -13.06 15.96
C VAL A 659 25.99 -13.51 15.83
N LEU A 660 26.75 -13.36 16.90
CA LEU A 660 28.11 -13.86 16.98
C LEU A 660 28.10 -15.33 17.44
N PRO A 661 28.97 -16.15 16.84
CA PRO A 661 29.12 -17.55 17.25
C PRO A 661 29.73 -17.71 18.66
#